data_3c33b917ba196218faa727ad88174b98
#
_entry.id   3c33b917ba196218faa727ad88174b98
#
_cell.length_a   1.000
_cell.length_b   1.000
_cell.length_c   1.000
_cell.angle_alpha   90.00
_cell.angle_beta   90.00
_cell.angle_gamma   90.00
#
_symmetry.space_group_name_H-M   'P 1'
#
loop_
_entity.id
_entity.type
_entity.pdbx_description
1 polymer ?
#
loop_
_entity_poly.entity_id
_entity_poly.type
_entity_poly.pdbx_seq_one_letter_code
_entity_poly.pdbx_strand_id
1 'polypeptide(L)'
;MPFEYSPLTAGYIRLITNLSVSSSPSTGDDKIKCTLDEVDLGTGPNYNCLSYTWEEPLYQKYLLIPRIYKDVQYPIECNGQAFSITENLRDALVEIGKSRGGGEDLQRQDKIWIDAVCIDQKNEEEKIIQINMMSQIYANAQNVVVWLGPEMPDDPGCESALRVMEVLSQILPARFKTAVLSHLGNADTYQNLGIDFISKREWVCFGAFILRRWFSRMWVVQETFFAKNFIIYCGSNILPWSQITAASRALKETSLGSLLNEMMEDRDRTIREQSTASQYTSNPIANQFRFHEYKNQVSPLKLERLLADSRYFGAKEAQDRVFAVLNIWKPKWDRADAEEETASFIMKSSIPVEVYERASIVAIRETKDLNFLSLVEDKKWRRLSGLPSWVPDFSAPPVWTPLAGHPRLAKSINRWDAAAGLTFERPAETNSYHLLPVKGLPIDEIVDSAETDLNLIDEHMIYTLLEVLSRYLESANFPGTSTTDRFEAFWKTLIKDTFLGEPAGPKARKAFPMIIVHFFRELDYELDGLRKALENVLNEDETGTQVKRISQLSEIYSQTQVLIGKLSASDDSIIPKWEVIQKAIKMRNDNGVYPEDMHEDVVNIMESFDSAYSCRRLFRTKRGFLGISAQSLDAKDVVWVLAGAAVPVVLREISSTGNWEFVGEAYVHGIMNGEAAVGQELSIFLE
;
A
#
# COMPACT_ATOMS: atom_id res chain seq x y z
N MET A 1 7.60 23.46 -39.70
CA MET A 1 8.06 24.16 -38.47
C MET A 1 7.58 23.34 -37.27
N PRO A 2 8.27 23.33 -36.14
CA PRO A 2 7.76 22.68 -34.94
C PRO A 2 6.46 23.37 -34.48
N PHE A 3 5.59 22.64 -33.82
CA PHE A 3 4.32 23.16 -33.29
C PHE A 3 4.58 24.17 -32.16
N GLU A 4 3.91 25.31 -32.21
CA GLU A 4 3.94 26.35 -31.16
C GLU A 4 2.54 26.57 -30.61
N TYR A 5 2.42 26.57 -29.28
CA TYR A 5 1.15 26.85 -28.59
C TYR A 5 0.87 28.35 -28.53
N SER A 6 -0.39 28.73 -28.78
CA SER A 6 -0.89 30.05 -28.38
C SER A 6 -1.10 30.10 -26.86
N PRO A 7 -0.88 31.26 -26.19
CA PRO A 7 -1.23 31.45 -24.79
C PRO A 7 -2.72 31.15 -24.54
N LEU A 8 -3.01 30.37 -23.52
CA LEU A 8 -4.37 29.95 -23.17
C LEU A 8 -5.03 30.98 -22.22
N THR A 9 -6.26 31.41 -22.53
CA THR A 9 -7.04 32.27 -21.64
C THR A 9 -7.50 31.50 -20.40
N ALA A 10 -7.59 32.16 -19.24
CA ALA A 10 -8.11 31.53 -18.02
C ALA A 10 -9.52 30.97 -18.23
N GLY A 11 -9.77 29.73 -17.80
CA GLY A 11 -11.03 29.01 -18.00
C GLY A 11 -11.16 28.29 -19.36
N TYR A 12 -10.17 28.47 -20.26
CA TYR A 12 -10.14 27.81 -21.53
C TYR A 12 -9.32 26.50 -21.47
N ILE A 13 -9.69 25.56 -22.33
CA ILE A 13 -8.97 24.31 -22.60
C ILE A 13 -8.75 24.17 -24.11
N ARG A 14 -7.73 23.37 -24.50
CA ARG A 14 -7.60 22.98 -25.91
C ARG A 14 -8.22 21.59 -26.09
N LEU A 15 -8.90 21.40 -27.22
CA LEU A 15 -9.51 20.14 -27.62
C LEU A 15 -8.98 19.71 -28.99
N ILE A 16 -8.60 18.44 -29.08
CA ILE A 16 -8.29 17.83 -30.38
C ILE A 16 -9.59 17.64 -31.14
N THR A 17 -9.62 18.18 -32.34
CA THR A 17 -10.71 18.06 -33.31
C THR A 17 -10.18 17.50 -34.62
N ASN A 18 -11.08 17.04 -35.52
CA ASN A 18 -10.72 16.52 -36.84
C ASN A 18 -9.63 15.45 -36.82
N LEU A 19 -9.60 14.60 -35.78
CA LEU A 19 -8.66 13.50 -35.69
C LEU A 19 -8.87 12.53 -36.85
N SER A 20 -7.84 12.32 -37.65
CA SER A 20 -7.85 11.36 -38.77
C SER A 20 -6.60 10.48 -38.71
N VAL A 21 -6.79 9.18 -38.93
CA VAL A 21 -5.73 8.19 -39.04
C VAL A 21 -5.81 7.58 -40.43
N SER A 22 -4.71 7.58 -41.15
CA SER A 22 -4.60 6.96 -42.49
C SER A 22 -3.36 6.08 -42.54
N SER A 23 -3.52 4.79 -42.84
CA SER A 23 -2.42 3.86 -43.04
C SER A 23 -1.90 3.94 -44.46
N SER A 24 -0.59 4.04 -44.62
CA SER A 24 0.04 4.00 -45.97
C SER A 24 0.08 2.56 -46.47
N PRO A 25 -0.51 2.24 -47.63
CA PRO A 25 -0.49 0.90 -48.20
C PRO A 25 0.94 0.38 -48.51
N SER A 26 1.89 1.30 -48.68
CA SER A 26 3.26 0.99 -49.14
C SER A 26 4.27 0.83 -47.98
N THR A 27 4.07 1.51 -46.86
CA THR A 27 5.02 1.49 -45.73
C THR A 27 4.44 0.88 -44.47
N GLY A 28 3.13 0.71 -44.38
CA GLY A 28 2.44 0.26 -43.15
C GLY A 28 2.45 1.33 -42.04
N ASP A 29 2.97 2.52 -42.29
CA ASP A 29 3.05 3.59 -41.29
C ASP A 29 1.72 4.34 -41.20
N ASP A 30 1.20 4.48 -39.98
CA ASP A 30 0.01 5.25 -39.70
C ASP A 30 0.34 6.76 -39.67
N LYS A 31 -0.34 7.55 -40.48
CA LYS A 31 -0.28 9.02 -40.44
C LYS A 31 -1.44 9.55 -39.63
N ILE A 32 -1.13 10.26 -38.55
CA ILE A 32 -2.10 10.88 -37.65
C ILE A 32 -2.12 12.38 -37.92
N LYS A 33 -3.31 12.93 -38.17
CA LYS A 33 -3.55 14.38 -38.34
C LYS A 33 -4.68 14.82 -37.43
N CYS A 34 -4.53 16.01 -36.83
CA CYS A 34 -5.57 16.62 -36.01
C CYS A 34 -5.49 18.15 -36.06
N THR A 35 -6.54 18.79 -35.56
CA THR A 35 -6.53 20.21 -35.21
C THR A 35 -6.69 20.38 -33.73
N LEU A 36 -6.15 21.46 -33.17
CA LEU A 36 -6.22 21.81 -31.77
C LEU A 36 -6.92 23.15 -31.63
N ASP A 37 -8.15 23.12 -31.08
CA ASP A 37 -9.02 24.28 -30.95
C ASP A 37 -9.11 24.71 -29.48
N GLU A 38 -9.06 26.03 -29.22
CA GLU A 38 -9.29 26.61 -27.91
C GLU A 38 -10.80 26.73 -27.63
N VAL A 39 -11.24 26.30 -26.46
CA VAL A 39 -12.66 26.24 -26.08
C VAL A 39 -12.84 26.71 -24.65
N ASP A 40 -13.79 27.60 -24.41
CA ASP A 40 -14.21 28.01 -23.06
C ASP A 40 -14.95 26.85 -22.38
N LEU A 41 -14.38 26.32 -21.28
CA LEU A 41 -14.96 25.21 -20.52
C LEU A 41 -16.32 25.60 -19.92
N GLY A 42 -16.52 26.89 -19.58
CA GLY A 42 -17.76 27.42 -19.03
C GLY A 42 -18.95 27.35 -20.00
N THR A 43 -18.72 27.20 -21.30
CA THR A 43 -19.79 27.04 -22.32
C THR A 43 -20.38 25.63 -22.34
N GLY A 44 -19.85 24.69 -21.59
CA GLY A 44 -20.29 23.29 -21.57
C GLY A 44 -20.02 22.55 -22.89
N PRO A 45 -18.78 22.59 -23.42
CA PRO A 45 -18.45 21.92 -24.67
C PRO A 45 -18.64 20.41 -24.56
N ASN A 46 -19.02 19.80 -25.71
CA ASN A 46 -19.14 18.35 -25.80
C ASN A 46 -17.81 17.73 -26.21
N TYR A 47 -17.21 16.88 -25.36
CA TYR A 47 -15.93 16.23 -25.61
C TYR A 47 -15.75 14.97 -24.73
N ASN A 48 -14.78 14.16 -25.11
CA ASN A 48 -14.28 13.02 -24.32
C ASN A 48 -12.87 13.33 -23.79
N CYS A 49 -12.45 12.69 -22.67
CA CYS A 49 -11.08 12.75 -22.19
C CYS A 49 -10.37 11.43 -22.50
N LEU A 50 -9.10 11.47 -22.90
CA LEU A 50 -8.26 10.28 -22.98
C LEU A 50 -7.45 10.13 -21.68
N SER A 51 -7.59 8.97 -21.06
CA SER A 51 -6.82 8.53 -19.89
C SER A 51 -5.90 7.38 -20.31
N TYR A 52 -4.57 7.57 -20.19
CA TYR A 52 -3.58 6.59 -20.63
C TYR A 52 -2.27 6.76 -19.86
N THR A 53 -1.30 5.88 -20.06
CA THR A 53 0.04 6.02 -19.49
C THR A 53 1.00 6.68 -20.48
N TRP A 54 1.75 7.70 -20.05
CA TRP A 54 2.75 8.36 -20.89
C TRP A 54 3.91 7.43 -21.26
N GLU A 55 4.24 6.53 -20.35
CA GLU A 55 5.27 5.52 -20.48
C GLU A 55 4.70 4.20 -20.98
N GLU A 56 5.52 3.17 -21.01
CA GLU A 56 5.13 1.81 -21.31
C GLU A 56 3.93 1.35 -20.48
N PRO A 57 2.84 0.85 -21.09
CA PRO A 57 1.63 0.46 -20.35
C PRO A 57 1.74 -0.87 -19.62
N LEU A 58 2.73 -1.70 -19.96
CA LEU A 58 2.91 -3.07 -19.45
C LEU A 58 4.19 -3.19 -18.62
N TYR A 59 4.14 -3.95 -17.52
CA TYR A 59 5.35 -4.34 -16.81
C TYR A 59 5.97 -5.57 -17.45
N GLN A 60 7.16 -5.43 -18.04
CA GLN A 60 7.86 -6.50 -18.79
C GLN A 60 8.04 -7.79 -17.97
N LYS A 61 8.31 -7.66 -16.65
CA LYS A 61 8.53 -8.80 -15.77
C LYS A 61 7.33 -9.75 -15.62
N TYR A 62 6.12 -9.28 -15.93
CA TYR A 62 4.91 -10.11 -15.84
C TYR A 62 4.51 -10.70 -17.19
N LEU A 63 5.16 -10.33 -18.28
CA LEU A 63 4.88 -10.86 -19.60
C LEU A 63 5.64 -12.19 -19.82
N LEU A 64 4.97 -13.18 -20.39
CA LEU A 64 5.60 -14.42 -20.84
C LEU A 64 6.50 -14.16 -22.06
N ILE A 65 6.05 -13.24 -22.92
CA ILE A 65 6.76 -12.80 -24.13
C ILE A 65 7.07 -11.30 -23.94
N PRO A 66 8.33 -10.90 -23.78
CA PRO A 66 8.68 -9.49 -23.62
C PRO A 66 8.29 -8.66 -24.86
N ARG A 67 7.68 -7.50 -24.61
CA ARG A 67 7.44 -6.47 -25.62
C ARG A 67 8.27 -5.25 -25.28
N ILE A 68 9.18 -4.86 -26.16
CA ILE A 68 10.03 -3.69 -25.95
C ILE A 68 9.32 -2.46 -26.52
N TYR A 69 8.89 -1.55 -25.65
CA TYR A 69 8.52 -0.20 -26.01
C TYR A 69 9.79 0.61 -26.28
N LYS A 70 9.78 1.34 -27.39
CA LYS A 70 10.92 2.21 -27.74
C LYS A 70 10.67 3.58 -27.12
N ASP A 71 11.69 4.14 -26.50
CA ASP A 71 11.69 5.56 -26.11
C ASP A 71 11.92 6.44 -27.35
N VAL A 72 10.96 6.38 -28.27
CA VAL A 72 11.00 7.09 -29.54
C VAL A 72 9.78 8.00 -29.61
N GLN A 73 10.00 9.21 -30.08
CA GLN A 73 8.94 10.17 -30.38
C GLN A 73 8.42 9.98 -31.80
N TYR A 74 7.11 9.89 -31.93
CA TYR A 74 6.42 9.72 -33.21
C TYR A 74 5.84 11.05 -33.67
N PRO A 75 6.16 11.51 -34.91
CA PRO A 75 5.61 12.75 -35.43
C PRO A 75 4.15 12.57 -35.90
N ILE A 76 3.31 13.49 -35.44
CA ILE A 76 1.94 13.67 -35.95
C ILE A 76 1.81 15.07 -36.54
N GLU A 77 0.78 15.31 -37.36
CA GLU A 77 0.46 16.64 -37.91
C GLU A 77 -0.65 17.27 -37.05
N CYS A 78 -0.31 18.35 -36.32
CA CYS A 78 -1.23 19.14 -35.54
C CYS A 78 -1.29 20.58 -36.11
N ASN A 79 -2.47 21.05 -36.54
CA ASN A 79 -2.65 22.33 -37.19
C ASN A 79 -1.69 22.54 -38.38
N GLY A 80 -1.37 21.49 -39.15
CA GLY A 80 -0.44 21.54 -40.28
C GLY A 80 1.04 21.60 -39.87
N GLN A 81 1.38 21.49 -38.60
CA GLN A 81 2.73 21.52 -38.06
C GLN A 81 3.09 20.15 -37.44
N ALA A 82 4.39 19.84 -37.34
CA ALA A 82 4.86 18.60 -36.75
C ALA A 82 4.79 18.69 -35.23
N PHE A 83 4.12 17.73 -34.59
CA PHE A 83 4.03 17.54 -33.16
C PHE A 83 4.53 16.12 -32.80
N SER A 84 5.24 15.95 -31.69
CA SER A 84 5.80 14.66 -31.31
C SER A 84 5.03 14.04 -30.14
N ILE A 85 4.68 12.75 -30.25
CA ILE A 85 3.97 11.98 -29.23
C ILE A 85 4.71 10.67 -28.91
N THR A 86 4.40 10.07 -27.76
CA THR A 86 4.95 8.77 -27.36
C THR A 86 4.33 7.62 -28.17
N GLU A 87 5.01 6.47 -28.20
CA GLU A 87 4.51 5.25 -28.88
C GLU A 87 3.13 4.84 -28.33
N ASN A 88 2.97 4.84 -27.00
CA ASN A 88 1.70 4.46 -26.38
C ASN A 88 0.55 5.39 -26.72
N LEU A 89 0.79 6.72 -26.82
CA LEU A 89 -0.23 7.66 -27.27
C LEU A 89 -0.55 7.47 -28.75
N ARG A 90 0.46 7.20 -29.60
CA ARG A 90 0.25 6.86 -31.01
C ARG A 90 -0.67 5.65 -31.15
N ASP A 91 -0.39 4.56 -30.43
CA ASP A 91 -1.17 3.34 -30.48
C ASP A 91 -2.63 3.59 -30.03
N ALA A 92 -2.83 4.39 -28.97
CA ALA A 92 -4.15 4.81 -28.51
C ALA A 92 -4.91 5.58 -29.60
N LEU A 93 -4.27 6.58 -30.24
CA LEU A 93 -4.91 7.41 -31.27
C LEU A 93 -5.25 6.62 -32.53
N VAL A 94 -4.39 5.66 -32.90
CA VAL A 94 -4.62 4.76 -34.02
C VAL A 94 -5.84 3.88 -33.76
N GLU A 95 -5.95 3.30 -32.59
CA GLU A 95 -7.05 2.40 -32.25
C GLU A 95 -8.38 3.16 -32.13
N ILE A 96 -8.39 4.30 -31.42
CA ILE A 96 -9.56 5.18 -31.33
C ILE A 96 -9.97 5.68 -32.71
N GLY A 97 -9.01 6.00 -33.57
CA GLY A 97 -9.27 6.44 -34.94
C GLY A 97 -9.92 5.37 -35.83
N LYS A 98 -9.54 4.10 -35.67
CA LYS A 98 -10.14 2.95 -36.36
C LYS A 98 -11.57 2.69 -35.86
N SER A 99 -11.78 2.70 -34.55
CA SER A 99 -13.09 2.46 -33.93
C SER A 99 -14.16 3.50 -34.36
N ARG A 100 -13.77 4.73 -34.64
CA ARG A 100 -14.64 5.78 -35.16
C ARG A 100 -15.25 5.50 -36.55
N GLY A 101 -14.75 4.49 -37.24
CA GLY A 101 -15.22 4.09 -38.57
C GLY A 101 -16.39 3.11 -38.59
N GLY A 102 -16.79 2.49 -37.47
CA GLY A 102 -17.75 1.39 -37.48
C GLY A 102 -18.62 1.16 -36.25
N GLY A 103 -18.54 1.97 -35.20
CA GLY A 103 -19.28 1.75 -33.93
C GLY A 103 -20.07 2.96 -33.46
N GLU A 104 -21.13 2.71 -32.67
CA GLU A 104 -22.00 3.75 -32.08
C GLU A 104 -21.33 4.54 -30.93
N ASP A 105 -20.21 4.04 -30.37
CA ASP A 105 -19.64 4.51 -29.10
C ASP A 105 -18.77 5.78 -29.20
N LEU A 106 -18.14 6.05 -30.37
CA LEU A 106 -17.38 7.28 -30.63
C LEU A 106 -17.65 7.78 -32.04
N GLN A 107 -18.30 8.95 -32.18
CA GLN A 107 -18.61 9.51 -33.47
C GLN A 107 -17.38 10.21 -34.10
N ARG A 108 -17.32 10.26 -35.42
CA ARG A 108 -16.20 10.82 -36.20
C ARG A 108 -15.89 12.30 -35.89
N GLN A 109 -16.81 13.03 -35.25
CA GLN A 109 -16.70 14.45 -34.90
C GLN A 109 -16.43 14.72 -33.41
N ASP A 110 -16.23 13.67 -32.59
CA ASP A 110 -16.03 13.87 -31.16
C ASP A 110 -14.71 14.59 -30.89
N LYS A 111 -14.80 15.62 -30.07
CA LYS A 111 -13.64 16.34 -29.54
C LYS A 111 -13.00 15.52 -28.44
N ILE A 112 -11.66 15.54 -28.35
CA ILE A 112 -10.94 14.79 -27.30
C ILE A 112 -9.95 15.73 -26.60
N TRP A 113 -9.98 15.68 -25.28
CA TRP A 113 -8.95 16.27 -24.45
C TRP A 113 -7.90 15.22 -24.10
N ILE A 114 -6.62 15.57 -24.30
CA ILE A 114 -5.45 14.73 -23.98
C ILE A 114 -4.41 15.61 -23.33
N ASP A 115 -4.05 15.31 -22.08
CA ASP A 115 -3.12 16.10 -21.26
C ASP A 115 -1.79 16.41 -21.97
N ALA A 116 -1.17 15.42 -22.63
CA ALA A 116 0.11 15.57 -23.32
C ALA A 116 0.05 16.43 -24.58
N VAL A 117 -1.14 16.67 -25.15
CA VAL A 117 -1.32 17.43 -26.38
C VAL A 117 -2.05 18.75 -26.13
N CYS A 118 -3.02 18.76 -25.21
CA CYS A 118 -3.86 19.92 -24.94
C CYS A 118 -3.23 20.93 -23.97
N ILE A 119 -2.21 20.52 -23.20
CA ILE A 119 -1.46 21.37 -22.27
C ILE A 119 -0.07 21.64 -22.85
N ASP A 120 0.37 22.90 -22.82
CA ASP A 120 1.78 23.21 -23.10
C ASP A 120 2.64 22.72 -21.93
N GLN A 121 3.20 21.52 -22.08
CA GLN A 121 4.02 20.86 -21.05
C GLN A 121 5.33 21.58 -20.73
N LYS A 122 5.71 22.59 -21.53
CA LYS A 122 6.91 23.42 -21.32
C LYS A 122 6.59 24.71 -20.56
N ASN A 123 5.32 25.09 -20.47
CA ASN A 123 4.86 26.28 -19.78
C ASN A 123 4.36 25.89 -18.38
N GLU A 124 5.18 26.06 -17.36
CA GLU A 124 4.85 25.68 -15.98
C GLU A 124 3.64 26.44 -15.42
N GLU A 125 3.41 27.69 -15.81
CA GLU A 125 2.24 28.47 -15.35
C GLU A 125 0.96 27.90 -15.93
N GLU A 126 0.93 27.61 -17.23
CA GLU A 126 -0.23 26.97 -17.89
C GLU A 126 -0.49 25.59 -17.30
N LYS A 127 0.56 24.80 -17.09
CA LYS A 127 0.46 23.45 -16.53
C LYS A 127 -0.19 23.46 -15.14
N ILE A 128 0.19 24.37 -14.25
CA ILE A 128 -0.41 24.51 -12.92
C ILE A 128 -1.90 24.88 -13.04
N ILE A 129 -2.25 25.83 -13.92
CA ILE A 129 -3.66 26.24 -14.14
C ILE A 129 -4.48 25.05 -14.64
N GLN A 130 -4.00 24.32 -15.64
CA GLN A 130 -4.71 23.18 -16.21
C GLN A 130 -4.83 22.00 -15.24
N ILE A 131 -3.82 21.73 -14.42
CA ILE A 131 -3.87 20.74 -13.34
C ILE A 131 -4.98 21.08 -12.34
N ASN A 132 -5.10 22.34 -11.95
CA ASN A 132 -6.18 22.79 -11.06
C ASN A 132 -7.57 22.62 -11.69
N MET A 133 -7.66 22.70 -13.01
CA MET A 133 -8.90 22.51 -13.76
C MET A 133 -9.20 21.04 -14.08
N MET A 134 -8.30 20.07 -13.85
CA MET A 134 -8.47 18.66 -14.22
C MET A 134 -9.79 18.07 -13.70
N SER A 135 -10.16 18.38 -12.45
CA SER A 135 -11.43 17.92 -11.87
C SER A 135 -12.65 18.37 -12.69
N GLN A 136 -12.66 19.61 -13.16
CA GLN A 136 -13.72 20.15 -13.99
C GLN A 136 -13.66 19.58 -15.42
N ILE A 137 -12.45 19.40 -15.96
CA ILE A 137 -12.25 18.83 -17.30
C ILE A 137 -12.80 17.41 -17.35
N TYR A 138 -12.44 16.54 -16.39
CA TYR A 138 -12.95 15.18 -16.37
C TYR A 138 -14.43 15.09 -15.97
N ALA A 139 -14.92 15.97 -15.08
CA ALA A 139 -16.33 16.00 -14.69
C ALA A 139 -17.25 16.48 -15.83
N ASN A 140 -16.79 17.36 -16.71
CA ASN A 140 -17.58 17.88 -17.83
C ASN A 140 -17.52 16.98 -19.07
N ALA A 141 -16.52 16.10 -19.19
CA ALA A 141 -16.43 15.14 -20.28
C ALA A 141 -17.66 14.23 -20.36
N GLN A 142 -18.06 13.85 -21.57
CA GLN A 142 -19.12 12.85 -21.79
C GLN A 142 -18.65 11.47 -21.34
N ASN A 143 -17.46 11.07 -21.81
CA ASN A 143 -16.83 9.81 -21.47
C ASN A 143 -15.36 10.04 -21.15
N VAL A 144 -14.83 9.23 -20.25
CA VAL A 144 -13.40 9.02 -20.10
C VAL A 144 -13.03 7.77 -20.89
N VAL A 145 -12.29 7.99 -21.97
CA VAL A 145 -11.75 6.92 -22.81
C VAL A 145 -10.45 6.45 -22.18
N VAL A 146 -10.43 5.23 -21.70
CA VAL A 146 -9.26 4.63 -21.05
C VAL A 146 -8.50 3.78 -22.04
N TRP A 147 -7.23 4.02 -22.21
CA TRP A 147 -6.32 3.19 -22.97
C TRP A 147 -5.40 2.41 -22.03
N LEU A 148 -5.63 1.11 -21.89
CA LEU A 148 -4.84 0.23 -21.07
C LEU A 148 -3.54 -0.26 -21.74
N GLY A 149 -3.32 0.11 -23.00
CA GLY A 149 -2.26 -0.39 -23.84
C GLY A 149 -2.72 -1.51 -24.77
N PRO A 150 -1.82 -2.04 -25.61
CA PRO A 150 -2.12 -3.11 -26.56
C PRO A 150 -2.45 -4.42 -25.85
N GLU A 151 -2.96 -5.36 -26.60
CA GLU A 151 -3.10 -6.75 -26.17
C GLU A 151 -1.75 -7.35 -25.81
N MET A 152 -1.77 -8.32 -24.91
CA MET A 152 -0.56 -9.08 -24.58
C MET A 152 -0.33 -10.15 -25.64
N PRO A 153 0.94 -10.40 -26.05
CA PRO A 153 1.23 -11.44 -27.05
C PRO A 153 0.77 -12.85 -26.66
N ASP A 154 0.74 -13.13 -25.37
CA ASP A 154 0.36 -14.40 -24.77
C ASP A 154 -1.13 -14.48 -24.38
N ASP A 155 -1.88 -13.40 -24.50
CA ASP A 155 -3.34 -13.32 -24.34
C ASP A 155 -3.98 -12.45 -25.44
N PRO A 156 -3.96 -12.88 -26.72
CA PRO A 156 -4.60 -12.17 -27.81
C PRO A 156 -6.10 -11.98 -27.53
N GLY A 157 -6.61 -10.80 -27.86
CA GLY A 157 -8.02 -10.49 -27.60
C GLY A 157 -8.36 -10.33 -26.13
N CYS A 158 -7.38 -10.35 -25.21
CA CYS A 158 -7.61 -10.35 -23.76
C CYS A 158 -8.58 -11.46 -23.30
N GLU A 159 -8.66 -12.57 -24.03
CA GLU A 159 -9.67 -13.63 -23.82
C GLU A 159 -9.58 -14.26 -22.42
N SER A 160 -8.35 -14.54 -21.95
CA SER A 160 -8.16 -15.11 -20.61
C SER A 160 -8.55 -14.12 -19.53
N ALA A 161 -8.17 -12.85 -19.66
CA ALA A 161 -8.50 -11.81 -18.67
C ALA A 161 -10.03 -11.56 -18.63
N LEU A 162 -10.68 -11.49 -19.78
CA LEU A 162 -12.14 -11.34 -19.90
C LEU A 162 -12.87 -12.52 -19.25
N ARG A 163 -12.45 -13.76 -19.56
CA ARG A 163 -13.06 -14.95 -18.97
C ARG A 163 -12.91 -14.99 -17.44
N VAL A 164 -11.72 -14.66 -16.92
CA VAL A 164 -11.53 -14.61 -15.45
C VAL A 164 -12.45 -13.56 -14.83
N MET A 165 -12.55 -12.36 -15.40
CA MET A 165 -13.46 -11.32 -14.90
C MET A 165 -14.91 -11.77 -14.94
N GLU A 166 -15.34 -12.44 -15.99
CA GLU A 166 -16.69 -13.00 -16.10
C GLU A 166 -16.95 -14.03 -15.01
N VAL A 167 -16.06 -15.01 -14.84
CA VAL A 167 -16.18 -16.06 -13.81
C VAL A 167 -16.20 -15.43 -12.41
N LEU A 168 -15.29 -14.51 -12.10
CA LEU A 168 -15.26 -13.84 -10.80
C LEU A 168 -16.52 -12.99 -10.53
N SER A 169 -17.13 -12.45 -11.57
CA SER A 169 -18.38 -11.68 -11.44
C SER A 169 -19.58 -12.52 -10.98
N GLN A 170 -19.50 -13.84 -11.12
CA GLN A 170 -20.56 -14.79 -10.73
C GLN A 170 -20.50 -15.16 -9.24
N ILE A 171 -19.45 -14.79 -8.51
CA ILE A 171 -19.35 -15.10 -7.08
C ILE A 171 -20.45 -14.35 -6.31
N LEU A 172 -21.31 -15.11 -5.67
CA LEU A 172 -22.38 -14.55 -4.85
C LEU A 172 -21.82 -13.86 -3.59
N PRO A 173 -22.34 -12.69 -3.19
CA PRO A 173 -21.87 -11.97 -2.00
C PRO A 173 -21.88 -12.80 -0.71
N ALA A 174 -22.80 -13.75 -0.58
CA ALA A 174 -22.86 -14.67 0.56
C ALA A 174 -21.63 -15.59 0.67
N ARG A 175 -20.90 -15.81 -0.42
CA ARG A 175 -19.72 -16.67 -0.47
C ARG A 175 -18.43 -15.92 -0.12
N PHE A 176 -18.41 -14.59 -0.17
CA PHE A 176 -17.19 -13.80 0.04
C PHE A 176 -16.49 -14.06 1.39
N LYS A 177 -17.24 -14.29 2.45
CA LYS A 177 -16.71 -14.46 3.81
C LYS A 177 -16.71 -15.90 4.33
N THR A 178 -17.38 -16.81 3.63
CA THR A 178 -17.61 -18.17 4.11
C THR A 178 -16.80 -19.22 3.36
N ALA A 179 -16.24 -18.88 2.19
CA ALA A 179 -15.47 -19.81 1.40
C ALA A 179 -14.06 -19.97 1.97
N VAL A 180 -13.71 -21.18 2.36
CA VAL A 180 -12.33 -21.55 2.70
C VAL A 180 -11.59 -21.81 1.41
N LEU A 181 -10.54 -21.00 1.13
CA LEU A 181 -9.73 -21.07 -0.07
C LEU A 181 -8.33 -21.57 0.30
N SER A 182 -7.87 -22.64 -0.33
CA SER A 182 -6.58 -23.24 -0.04
C SER A 182 -5.48 -22.87 -1.05
N HIS A 183 -5.79 -22.98 -2.35
CA HIS A 183 -4.84 -22.74 -3.43
C HIS A 183 -5.56 -22.55 -4.76
N LEU A 184 -5.04 -21.67 -5.66
CA LEU A 184 -5.65 -21.43 -6.99
C LEU A 184 -5.60 -22.65 -7.94
N GLY A 185 -4.75 -23.61 -7.68
CA GLY A 185 -4.70 -24.89 -8.44
C GLY A 185 -5.68 -25.95 -7.96
N ASN A 186 -6.38 -25.72 -6.83
CA ASN A 186 -7.29 -26.70 -6.23
C ASN A 186 -8.73 -26.51 -6.72
N ALA A 187 -9.35 -27.55 -7.24
CA ALA A 187 -10.74 -27.51 -7.71
C ALA A 187 -11.74 -27.19 -6.59
N ASP A 188 -11.47 -27.57 -5.34
CA ASP A 188 -12.32 -27.29 -4.18
C ASP A 188 -12.47 -25.79 -3.92
N THR A 189 -11.41 -24.98 -4.21
CA THR A 189 -11.45 -23.52 -4.13
C THR A 189 -12.62 -22.96 -4.96
N TYR A 190 -12.79 -23.44 -6.18
CA TYR A 190 -13.83 -22.96 -7.11
C TYR A 190 -15.22 -23.51 -6.76
N GLN A 191 -15.29 -24.74 -6.28
CA GLN A 191 -16.55 -25.33 -5.80
C GLN A 191 -17.06 -24.56 -4.58
N ASN A 192 -16.18 -24.22 -3.63
CA ASN A 192 -16.52 -23.42 -2.45
C ASN A 192 -17.03 -22.02 -2.82
N LEU A 193 -16.50 -21.43 -3.89
CA LEU A 193 -16.94 -20.13 -4.43
C LEU A 193 -18.19 -20.27 -5.31
N GLY A 194 -18.50 -21.47 -5.81
CA GLY A 194 -19.61 -21.75 -6.72
C GLY A 194 -19.40 -21.19 -8.12
N ILE A 195 -18.18 -21.25 -8.61
CA ILE A 195 -17.75 -20.74 -9.92
C ILE A 195 -16.98 -21.81 -10.71
N ASP A 196 -16.81 -21.58 -12.01
CA ASP A 196 -16.02 -22.43 -12.88
C ASP A 196 -14.53 -22.41 -12.53
N PHE A 197 -13.83 -23.50 -12.83
CA PHE A 197 -12.40 -23.60 -12.65
C PHE A 197 -11.66 -22.61 -13.58
N ILE A 198 -10.68 -21.91 -13.01
CA ILE A 198 -9.77 -21.00 -13.71
C ILE A 198 -8.39 -21.66 -13.75
N SER A 199 -7.84 -21.84 -14.94
CA SER A 199 -6.52 -22.45 -15.11
C SER A 199 -5.39 -21.52 -14.64
N LYS A 200 -4.21 -22.09 -14.34
CA LYS A 200 -3.01 -21.32 -13.98
C LYS A 200 -2.63 -20.30 -15.07
N ARG A 201 -2.78 -20.65 -16.35
CA ARG A 201 -2.50 -19.72 -17.45
C ARG A 201 -3.44 -18.53 -17.43
N GLU A 202 -4.73 -18.73 -17.27
CA GLU A 202 -5.73 -17.69 -17.20
C GLU A 202 -5.47 -16.75 -16.01
N TRP A 203 -5.14 -17.30 -14.85
CA TRP A 203 -4.73 -16.51 -13.69
C TRP A 203 -3.49 -15.65 -13.96
N VAL A 204 -2.49 -16.21 -14.64
CA VAL A 204 -1.26 -15.47 -15.01
C VAL A 204 -1.59 -14.34 -15.97
N CYS A 205 -2.40 -14.58 -17.01
CA CYS A 205 -2.83 -13.53 -17.95
C CYS A 205 -3.65 -12.46 -17.25
N PHE A 206 -4.58 -12.86 -16.37
CA PHE A 206 -5.35 -11.92 -15.58
C PHE A 206 -4.48 -11.13 -14.59
N GLY A 207 -3.52 -11.76 -13.93
CA GLY A 207 -2.54 -11.10 -13.07
C GLY A 207 -1.75 -10.02 -13.84
N ALA A 208 -1.24 -10.34 -15.03
CA ALA A 208 -0.57 -9.37 -15.90
C ALA A 208 -1.51 -8.24 -16.37
N PHE A 209 -2.78 -8.55 -16.61
CA PHE A 209 -3.80 -7.56 -16.93
C PHE A 209 -4.02 -6.55 -15.80
N ILE A 210 -4.25 -7.02 -14.56
CA ILE A 210 -4.51 -6.13 -13.40
C ILE A 210 -3.28 -5.33 -12.97
N LEU A 211 -2.10 -5.77 -13.35
CA LEU A 211 -0.83 -5.08 -13.09
C LEU A 211 -0.45 -4.09 -14.19
N ARG A 212 -1.34 -3.77 -15.14
CA ARG A 212 -1.08 -2.70 -16.11
C ARG A 212 -0.86 -1.37 -15.42
N ARG A 213 0.11 -0.61 -15.87
CA ARG A 213 0.56 0.64 -15.22
C ARG A 213 -0.54 1.66 -15.04
N TRP A 214 -1.55 1.68 -15.90
CA TRP A 214 -2.70 2.57 -15.78
C TRP A 214 -3.38 2.46 -14.41
N PHE A 215 -3.59 1.24 -13.89
CA PHE A 215 -4.25 1.01 -12.60
C PHE A 215 -3.45 1.53 -11.40
N SER A 216 -2.15 1.77 -11.55
CA SER A 216 -1.27 2.24 -10.48
C SER A 216 -0.87 3.72 -10.59
N ARG A 217 -1.32 4.46 -11.64
CA ARG A 217 -0.98 5.88 -11.79
C ARG A 217 -1.78 6.76 -10.83
N MET A 218 -1.10 7.72 -10.20
CA MET A 218 -1.71 8.63 -9.23
C MET A 218 -2.82 9.50 -9.86
N TRP A 219 -2.59 10.10 -11.02
CA TRP A 219 -3.54 11.00 -11.66
C TRP A 219 -4.83 10.32 -12.11
N VAL A 220 -4.79 9.01 -12.41
CA VAL A 220 -5.98 8.21 -12.75
C VAL A 220 -7.04 8.23 -11.63
N VAL A 221 -6.63 8.51 -10.40
CA VAL A 221 -7.55 8.69 -9.26
C VAL A 221 -8.58 9.80 -9.54
N GLN A 222 -8.14 10.98 -10.03
CA GLN A 222 -9.07 12.05 -10.43
C GLN A 222 -9.87 11.68 -11.68
N GLU A 223 -9.20 11.09 -12.66
CA GLU A 223 -9.80 10.69 -13.93
C GLU A 223 -10.97 9.72 -13.70
N THR A 224 -10.82 8.77 -12.78
CA THR A 224 -11.88 7.81 -12.44
C THR A 224 -12.92 8.39 -11.47
N PHE A 225 -12.53 9.21 -10.52
CA PHE A 225 -13.46 9.80 -9.55
C PHE A 225 -14.47 10.74 -10.22
N PHE A 226 -14.02 11.59 -11.14
CA PHE A 226 -14.87 12.59 -11.80
C PHE A 226 -15.60 12.06 -13.04
N ALA A 227 -15.15 10.97 -13.64
CA ALA A 227 -15.76 10.40 -14.84
C ALA A 227 -17.27 10.14 -14.70
N LYS A 228 -18.05 10.50 -15.70
CA LYS A 228 -19.47 10.13 -15.81
C LYS A 228 -19.60 8.70 -16.31
N ASN A 229 -18.91 8.40 -17.42
CA ASN A 229 -18.92 7.10 -18.09
C ASN A 229 -17.50 6.72 -18.51
N PHE A 230 -17.28 5.42 -18.72
CA PHE A 230 -16.01 4.86 -19.20
C PHE A 230 -16.18 4.11 -20.52
N ILE A 231 -15.20 4.29 -21.40
CA ILE A 231 -14.97 3.42 -22.56
C ILE A 231 -13.55 2.91 -22.44
N ILE A 232 -13.35 1.63 -22.14
CA ILE A 232 -12.05 1.09 -21.79
C ILE A 232 -11.53 0.22 -22.92
N TYR A 233 -10.42 0.62 -23.52
CA TYR A 233 -9.72 -0.11 -24.56
C TYR A 233 -8.55 -0.92 -24.00
N CYS A 234 -8.45 -2.18 -24.43
CA CYS A 234 -7.28 -3.02 -24.29
C CYS A 234 -6.96 -3.60 -25.68
N GLY A 235 -5.98 -3.03 -26.38
CA GLY A 235 -5.86 -3.25 -27.82
C GLY A 235 -7.13 -2.82 -28.54
N SER A 236 -7.65 -3.72 -29.39
CA SER A 236 -8.90 -3.48 -30.14
C SER A 236 -10.18 -3.78 -29.34
N ASN A 237 -10.05 -4.33 -28.12
CA ASN A 237 -11.20 -4.77 -27.32
C ASN A 237 -11.72 -3.65 -26.41
N ILE A 238 -13.04 -3.53 -26.33
CA ILE A 238 -13.73 -2.66 -25.38
C ILE A 238 -14.16 -3.49 -24.18
N LEU A 239 -13.72 -3.11 -22.98
CA LEU A 239 -13.93 -3.82 -21.73
C LEU A 239 -15.04 -3.17 -20.90
N PRO A 240 -15.98 -3.94 -20.34
CA PRO A 240 -17.01 -3.40 -19.47
C PRO A 240 -16.44 -3.02 -18.09
N TRP A 241 -16.57 -1.77 -17.67
CA TRP A 241 -16.15 -1.31 -16.34
C TRP A 241 -16.78 -2.13 -15.21
N SER A 242 -18.03 -2.56 -15.38
CA SER A 242 -18.74 -3.39 -14.42
C SER A 242 -18.07 -4.73 -14.15
N GLN A 243 -17.48 -5.39 -15.15
CA GLN A 243 -16.77 -6.66 -14.98
C GLN A 243 -15.43 -6.43 -14.24
N ILE A 244 -14.70 -5.37 -14.58
CA ILE A 244 -13.46 -5.01 -13.88
C ILE A 244 -13.74 -4.75 -12.40
N THR A 245 -14.80 -4.01 -12.08
CA THR A 245 -15.19 -3.71 -10.69
C THR A 245 -15.68 -4.93 -9.93
N ALA A 246 -16.42 -5.84 -10.59
CA ALA A 246 -16.88 -7.10 -9.98
C ALA A 246 -15.68 -8.01 -9.65
N ALA A 247 -14.74 -8.18 -10.58
CA ALA A 247 -13.53 -8.95 -10.34
C ALA A 247 -12.67 -8.34 -9.20
N SER A 248 -12.52 -7.01 -9.20
CA SER A 248 -11.83 -6.30 -8.11
C SER A 248 -12.47 -6.57 -6.74
N ARG A 249 -13.81 -6.55 -6.67
CA ARG A 249 -14.54 -6.87 -5.45
C ARG A 249 -14.31 -8.31 -5.02
N ALA A 250 -14.38 -9.27 -5.95
CA ALA A 250 -14.12 -10.67 -5.66
C ALA A 250 -12.72 -10.88 -5.08
N LEU A 251 -11.70 -10.28 -5.66
CA LEU A 251 -10.31 -10.34 -5.15
C LEU A 251 -10.16 -9.74 -3.75
N LYS A 252 -10.90 -8.67 -3.46
CA LYS A 252 -10.83 -7.94 -2.18
C LYS A 252 -11.59 -8.63 -1.06
N GLU A 253 -12.78 -9.16 -1.36
CA GLU A 253 -13.71 -9.71 -0.37
C GLU A 253 -13.47 -11.21 -0.09
N THR A 254 -12.59 -11.84 -0.89
CA THR A 254 -12.13 -13.22 -0.71
C THR A 254 -10.61 -13.25 -0.58
N SER A 255 -10.02 -14.37 -0.18
CA SER A 255 -8.55 -14.58 -0.20
C SER A 255 -7.96 -14.82 -1.60
N LEU A 256 -8.76 -14.73 -2.68
CA LEU A 256 -8.24 -14.91 -4.05
C LEU A 256 -7.14 -13.90 -4.40
N GLY A 257 -7.25 -12.67 -3.89
CA GLY A 257 -6.22 -11.65 -4.10
C GLY A 257 -4.87 -12.05 -3.52
N SER A 258 -4.83 -12.58 -2.30
CA SER A 258 -3.61 -13.08 -1.65
C SER A 258 -3.03 -14.28 -2.40
N LEU A 259 -3.88 -15.25 -2.76
CA LEU A 259 -3.45 -16.43 -3.53
C LEU A 259 -2.91 -16.06 -4.93
N LEU A 260 -3.51 -15.06 -5.58
CA LEU A 260 -3.00 -14.55 -6.86
C LEU A 260 -1.62 -13.90 -6.71
N ASN A 261 -1.41 -13.15 -5.62
CA ASN A 261 -0.12 -12.54 -5.34
C ASN A 261 0.96 -13.59 -5.12
N GLU A 262 0.71 -14.57 -4.26
CA GLU A 262 1.64 -15.69 -4.05
C GLU A 262 2.02 -16.35 -5.38
N MET A 263 1.04 -16.60 -6.24
CA MET A 263 1.28 -17.21 -7.54
C MET A 263 2.12 -16.31 -8.47
N MET A 264 1.94 -14.99 -8.39
CA MET A 264 2.71 -14.04 -9.22
C MET A 264 4.12 -13.80 -8.65
N GLU A 265 4.31 -13.88 -7.33
CA GLU A 265 5.59 -13.72 -6.62
C GLU A 265 6.49 -14.96 -6.77
N ASP A 266 5.94 -16.16 -6.86
CA ASP A 266 6.70 -17.41 -7.12
C ASP A 266 7.52 -17.37 -8.43
N ARG A 267 7.21 -16.43 -9.32
CA ARG A 267 7.97 -16.16 -10.55
C ARG A 267 9.22 -15.31 -10.35
N ASP A 268 9.34 -14.57 -9.26
CA ASP A 268 10.42 -13.62 -9.05
C ASP A 268 10.96 -13.71 -7.61
N ARG A 269 11.76 -14.77 -7.34
CA ARG A 269 12.44 -14.94 -6.04
C ARG A 269 13.33 -13.76 -5.64
N THR A 270 13.74 -12.93 -6.62
CA THR A 270 14.54 -11.70 -6.38
C THR A 270 13.75 -10.57 -5.74
N ILE A 271 12.40 -10.62 -5.75
CA ILE A 271 11.55 -9.59 -5.10
C ILE A 271 11.36 -9.88 -3.61
N ARG A 272 11.55 -11.10 -3.13
CA ARG A 272 11.44 -11.42 -1.69
C ARG A 272 12.37 -10.57 -0.81
N GLU A 273 13.51 -10.15 -1.32
CA GLU A 273 14.47 -9.31 -0.59
C GLU A 273 14.05 -7.83 -0.46
N GLN A 274 13.02 -7.39 -1.20
CA GLN A 274 12.59 -5.97 -1.20
C GLN A 274 11.12 -5.73 -0.82
N SER A 275 10.33 -6.74 -0.53
CA SER A 275 8.88 -6.56 -0.46
C SER A 275 8.14 -7.23 0.69
N THR A 276 8.46 -6.90 1.92
CA THR A 276 7.46 -6.86 2.99
C THR A 276 6.33 -5.86 2.67
N ALA A 277 6.58 -4.96 1.73
CA ALA A 277 5.60 -4.02 1.17
C ALA A 277 4.60 -4.67 0.18
N SER A 278 4.85 -5.89 -0.32
CA SER A 278 4.09 -6.47 -1.44
C SER A 278 2.67 -6.87 -1.07
N GLN A 279 2.41 -7.26 0.16
CA GLN A 279 1.07 -7.65 0.60
C GLN A 279 0.02 -6.52 0.48
N TYR A 280 0.46 -5.25 0.56
CA TYR A 280 -0.44 -4.09 0.50
C TYR A 280 -0.50 -3.41 -0.87
N THR A 281 0.48 -3.63 -1.74
CA THR A 281 0.53 -3.01 -3.09
C THR A 281 -0.12 -3.86 -4.17
N SER A 282 -0.52 -5.06 -3.85
CA SER A 282 -0.72 -6.16 -4.78
C SER A 282 -2.01 -6.13 -5.60
N ASN A 283 -2.95 -5.24 -5.31
CA ASN A 283 -4.17 -5.12 -6.12
C ASN A 283 -4.43 -3.68 -6.60
N PRO A 284 -3.75 -3.20 -7.66
CA PRO A 284 -3.93 -1.86 -8.19
C PRO A 284 -5.38 -1.57 -8.59
N ILE A 285 -6.11 -2.55 -9.13
CA ILE A 285 -7.53 -2.41 -9.48
C ILE A 285 -8.38 -2.13 -8.23
N ALA A 286 -8.13 -2.83 -7.12
CA ALA A 286 -8.87 -2.59 -5.88
C ALA A 286 -8.63 -1.18 -5.32
N ASN A 287 -7.44 -0.63 -5.50
CA ASN A 287 -7.12 0.72 -5.10
C ASN A 287 -7.86 1.75 -5.97
N GLN A 288 -7.87 1.57 -7.29
CA GLN A 288 -8.64 2.42 -8.22
C GLN A 288 -10.15 2.35 -7.94
N PHE A 289 -10.68 1.15 -7.75
CA PHE A 289 -12.08 0.94 -7.46
C PHE A 289 -12.51 1.64 -6.18
N ARG A 290 -11.66 1.72 -5.16
CA ARG A 290 -11.92 2.43 -3.91
C ARG A 290 -12.18 3.92 -4.13
N PHE A 291 -11.36 4.60 -4.94
CA PHE A 291 -11.59 6.01 -5.27
C PHE A 291 -12.88 6.21 -6.07
N HIS A 292 -13.22 5.27 -6.93
CA HIS A 292 -14.51 5.29 -7.61
C HIS A 292 -15.68 5.10 -6.62
N GLU A 293 -15.55 4.22 -5.61
CA GLU A 293 -16.56 4.06 -4.56
C GLU A 293 -16.75 5.32 -3.71
N TYR A 294 -15.68 6.10 -3.49
CA TYR A 294 -15.75 7.35 -2.73
C TYR A 294 -16.73 8.37 -3.32
N LYS A 295 -16.94 8.35 -4.62
CA LYS A 295 -17.96 9.18 -5.29
C LYS A 295 -19.37 8.98 -4.74
N ASN A 296 -19.68 7.78 -4.29
CA ASN A 296 -21.00 7.38 -3.78
C ASN A 296 -21.12 7.48 -2.25
N GLN A 297 -20.08 7.94 -1.55
CA GLN A 297 -20.14 8.07 -0.09
C GLN A 297 -20.91 9.33 0.32
N VAL A 298 -21.79 9.16 1.31
CA VAL A 298 -22.60 10.26 1.87
C VAL A 298 -21.75 11.14 2.80
N SER A 299 -20.76 10.56 3.49
CA SER A 299 -19.88 11.29 4.41
C SER A 299 -18.75 12.00 3.68
N PRO A 300 -18.37 13.22 4.11
CA PRO A 300 -17.21 13.90 3.52
C PRO A 300 -15.94 13.06 3.68
N LEU A 301 -15.13 13.07 2.65
CA LEU A 301 -13.82 12.42 2.66
C LEU A 301 -12.84 13.31 3.41
N LYS A 302 -12.20 12.77 4.43
CA LYS A 302 -11.13 13.45 5.15
C LYS A 302 -9.83 13.42 4.35
N LEU A 303 -9.04 14.49 4.42
CA LEU A 303 -7.75 14.58 3.75
C LEU A 303 -6.80 13.47 4.19
N GLU A 304 -6.76 13.16 5.48
CA GLU A 304 -5.99 12.05 6.06
C GLU A 304 -6.21 10.73 5.30
N ARG A 305 -7.46 10.38 5.05
CA ARG A 305 -7.82 9.14 4.35
C ARG A 305 -7.36 9.14 2.91
N LEU A 306 -7.54 10.26 2.21
CA LEU A 306 -7.13 10.39 0.82
C LEU A 306 -5.60 10.32 0.68
N LEU A 307 -4.87 10.96 1.59
CA LEU A 307 -3.40 10.90 1.64
C LEU A 307 -2.90 9.48 1.93
N ALA A 308 -3.53 8.77 2.89
CA ALA A 308 -3.19 7.38 3.18
C ALA A 308 -3.40 6.48 1.95
N ASP A 309 -4.49 6.68 1.23
CA ASP A 309 -4.82 5.90 0.02
C ASP A 309 -3.93 6.27 -1.17
N SER A 310 -3.46 7.52 -1.28
CA SER A 310 -2.59 7.97 -2.37
C SER A 310 -1.25 7.23 -2.41
N ARG A 311 -0.78 6.71 -1.27
CA ARG A 311 0.51 5.99 -1.16
C ARG A 311 0.57 4.70 -1.98
N TYR A 312 -0.57 4.14 -2.39
CA TYR A 312 -0.63 2.92 -3.20
C TYR A 312 -0.48 3.16 -4.69
N PHE A 313 -0.32 4.43 -5.10
CA PHE A 313 -0.19 4.82 -6.49
C PHE A 313 1.22 5.31 -6.82
N GLY A 314 1.63 5.11 -8.07
CA GLY A 314 2.88 5.63 -8.61
C GLY A 314 2.71 7.07 -9.09
N ALA A 315 3.62 7.95 -8.68
CA ALA A 315 3.76 9.30 -9.19
C ALA A 315 5.22 9.56 -9.54
N LYS A 316 5.46 10.30 -10.62
CA LYS A 316 6.81 10.72 -11.02
C LYS A 316 7.33 11.79 -10.06
N GLU A 317 6.50 12.79 -9.81
CA GLU A 317 6.79 13.86 -8.86
C GLU A 317 6.14 13.53 -7.50
N ALA A 318 6.88 13.66 -6.40
CA ALA A 318 6.41 13.26 -5.09
C ALA A 318 5.15 14.03 -4.66
N GLN A 319 5.10 15.35 -4.93
CA GLN A 319 3.95 16.22 -4.58
C GLN A 319 2.66 15.84 -5.30
N ASP A 320 2.72 15.13 -6.42
CA ASP A 320 1.52 14.69 -7.16
C ASP A 320 0.60 13.80 -6.31
N ARG A 321 1.17 13.08 -5.33
CA ARG A 321 0.39 12.26 -4.38
C ARG A 321 -0.56 13.08 -3.52
N VAL A 322 -0.20 14.33 -3.26
CA VAL A 322 -1.04 15.28 -2.55
C VAL A 322 -1.98 16.00 -3.54
N PHE A 323 -1.42 16.56 -4.61
CA PHE A 323 -2.20 17.36 -5.58
C PHE A 323 -3.33 16.57 -6.23
N ALA A 324 -3.10 15.30 -6.56
CA ALA A 324 -4.12 14.46 -7.18
C ALA A 324 -5.33 14.16 -6.28
N VAL A 325 -5.21 14.31 -4.96
CA VAL A 325 -6.33 14.07 -4.04
C VAL A 325 -7.01 15.35 -3.56
N LEU A 326 -6.38 16.52 -3.69
CA LEU A 326 -6.95 17.79 -3.22
C LEU A 326 -8.27 18.14 -3.89
N ASN A 327 -8.42 17.89 -5.19
CA ASN A 327 -9.68 18.16 -5.90
C ASN A 327 -10.81 17.17 -5.50
N ILE A 328 -10.47 16.02 -4.93
CA ILE A 328 -11.43 15.03 -4.41
C ILE A 328 -11.85 15.39 -2.98
N TRP A 329 -10.92 15.99 -2.24
CA TRP A 329 -11.15 16.44 -0.88
C TRP A 329 -12.13 17.60 -0.86
N LYS A 330 -13.24 17.46 -0.13
CA LYS A 330 -14.25 18.48 0.08
C LYS A 330 -14.48 18.62 1.58
N PRO A 331 -13.71 19.47 2.26
CA PRO A 331 -13.89 19.68 3.68
C PRO A 331 -15.27 20.33 3.96
N LYS A 332 -15.96 19.86 4.98
CA LYS A 332 -17.13 20.57 5.53
C LYS A 332 -16.60 21.65 6.47
N TRP A 333 -16.24 22.80 5.95
CA TRP A 333 -15.99 23.98 6.72
C TRP A 333 -17.26 24.83 6.70
N ASP A 334 -17.58 25.49 7.81
CA ASP A 334 -18.80 26.33 7.92
C ASP A 334 -18.78 27.60 7.03
N ARG A 335 -17.72 27.77 6.22
CA ARG A 335 -17.55 28.90 5.28
C ARG A 335 -16.94 28.39 3.95
N ALA A 336 -17.64 28.66 2.85
CA ALA A 336 -17.18 28.31 1.50
C ALA A 336 -15.80 28.88 1.13
N ASP A 337 -15.47 30.07 1.66
CA ASP A 337 -14.20 30.76 1.39
C ASP A 337 -12.98 30.05 2.01
N ALA A 338 -13.17 29.22 3.06
CA ALA A 338 -12.07 28.52 3.74
C ALA A 338 -11.54 27.29 2.97
N GLU A 339 -12.33 26.71 2.07
CA GLU A 339 -11.95 25.52 1.29
C GLU A 339 -10.92 25.85 0.21
N GLU A 340 -11.19 26.90 -0.55
CA GLU A 340 -10.31 27.34 -1.65
C GLU A 340 -9.00 27.90 -1.10
N GLU A 341 -9.06 28.59 0.04
CA GLU A 341 -7.89 29.13 0.71
C GLU A 341 -6.97 28.02 1.27
N THR A 342 -7.55 26.91 1.76
CA THR A 342 -6.79 25.79 2.34
C THR A 342 -6.12 24.91 1.28
N ALA A 343 -6.84 24.58 0.19
CA ALA A 343 -6.23 23.86 -0.95
C ALA A 343 -5.14 24.72 -1.61
N SER A 344 -5.43 26.01 -1.83
CA SER A 344 -4.47 26.99 -2.34
C SER A 344 -3.24 27.10 -1.43
N PHE A 345 -3.41 27.03 -0.12
CA PHE A 345 -2.31 27.05 0.84
C PHE A 345 -1.36 25.85 0.65
N ILE A 346 -1.88 24.64 0.46
CA ILE A 346 -1.05 23.45 0.19
C ILE A 346 -0.32 23.61 -1.14
N MET A 347 -0.98 24.13 -2.16
CA MET A 347 -0.47 24.26 -3.53
C MET A 347 0.44 25.48 -3.74
N LYS A 348 0.69 26.33 -2.72
CA LYS A 348 1.61 27.48 -2.82
C LYS A 348 3.07 27.09 -3.04
N SER A 349 3.43 25.82 -2.87
CA SER A 349 4.78 25.31 -3.10
C SER A 349 4.75 24.15 -4.07
N SER A 350 5.80 24.03 -4.87
CA SER A 350 6.11 22.84 -5.67
C SER A 350 7.22 21.98 -5.04
N ILE A 351 7.75 22.39 -3.87
CA ILE A 351 8.77 21.65 -3.13
C ILE A 351 8.08 20.53 -2.36
N PRO A 352 8.38 19.24 -2.63
CA PRO A 352 7.67 18.12 -2.03
C PRO A 352 7.63 18.14 -0.50
N VAL A 353 8.73 18.51 0.16
CA VAL A 353 8.81 18.61 1.63
C VAL A 353 7.76 19.60 2.17
N GLU A 354 7.72 20.81 1.62
CA GLU A 354 6.76 21.84 2.05
C GLU A 354 5.31 21.45 1.77
N VAL A 355 5.06 20.78 0.64
CA VAL A 355 3.72 20.27 0.30
C VAL A 355 3.27 19.23 1.31
N TYR A 356 4.15 18.30 1.70
CA TYR A 356 3.84 17.26 2.67
C TYR A 356 3.64 17.81 4.08
N GLU A 357 4.47 18.77 4.52
CA GLU A 357 4.28 19.48 5.79
C GLU A 357 2.92 20.18 5.85
N ARG A 358 2.57 20.95 4.83
CA ARG A 358 1.30 21.68 4.75
C ARG A 358 0.10 20.76 4.72
N ALA A 359 0.15 19.70 3.94
CA ALA A 359 -0.92 18.69 3.87
C ALA A 359 -1.10 17.99 5.22
N SER A 360 -0.01 17.68 5.93
CA SER A 360 -0.04 17.03 7.24
C SER A 360 -0.66 17.92 8.31
N ILE A 361 -0.29 19.20 8.37
CA ILE A 361 -0.90 20.17 9.30
C ILE A 361 -2.39 20.33 9.02
N VAL A 362 -2.79 20.41 7.75
CA VAL A 362 -4.20 20.53 7.37
C VAL A 362 -4.98 19.29 7.81
N ALA A 363 -4.43 18.08 7.59
CA ALA A 363 -5.05 16.83 8.01
C ALA A 363 -5.24 16.76 9.53
N ILE A 364 -4.21 17.08 10.33
CA ILE A 364 -4.29 17.13 11.80
C ILE A 364 -5.35 18.16 12.27
N ARG A 365 -5.42 19.32 11.63
CA ARG A 365 -6.41 20.37 11.96
C ARG A 365 -7.84 19.96 11.63
N GLU A 366 -8.02 19.21 10.54
CA GLU A 366 -9.32 18.66 10.11
C GLU A 366 -9.82 17.59 11.06
N THR A 367 -8.96 16.62 11.42
CA THR A 367 -9.33 15.48 12.29
C THR A 367 -9.50 15.92 13.74
N LYS A 368 -8.79 16.97 14.19
CA LYS A 368 -8.70 17.44 15.58
C LYS A 368 -8.13 16.38 16.52
N ASP A 369 -7.20 15.59 16.02
CA ASP A 369 -6.47 14.57 16.74
C ASP A 369 -5.05 14.37 16.15
N LEU A 370 -4.24 13.53 16.78
CA LEU A 370 -2.89 13.16 16.32
C LEU A 370 -2.81 11.74 15.72
N ASN A 371 -3.94 11.12 15.39
CA ASN A 371 -3.94 9.78 14.80
C ASN A 371 -3.25 9.74 13.43
N PHE A 372 -3.17 10.89 12.77
CA PHE A 372 -2.40 11.10 11.56
C PHE A 372 -0.92 10.68 11.70
N LEU A 373 -0.32 10.79 12.89
CA LEU A 373 1.06 10.37 13.16
C LEU A 373 1.25 8.86 12.95
N SER A 374 0.20 8.05 13.05
CA SER A 374 0.25 6.61 12.74
C SER A 374 0.51 6.31 11.27
N LEU A 375 0.42 7.30 10.38
CA LEU A 375 0.81 7.18 8.97
C LEU A 375 2.30 7.40 8.75
N VAL A 376 3.04 7.89 9.76
CA VAL A 376 4.49 8.14 9.66
C VAL A 376 5.22 6.80 9.64
N GLU A 377 5.96 6.56 8.58
CA GLU A 377 6.78 5.37 8.42
C GLU A 377 8.09 5.43 9.22
N ASP A 378 8.66 4.26 9.49
CA ASP A 378 10.01 4.15 10.01
C ASP A 378 11.00 4.84 9.07
N LYS A 379 11.98 5.56 9.62
CA LYS A 379 13.00 6.30 8.86
C LYS A 379 13.75 5.46 7.83
N LYS A 380 13.82 4.14 8.02
CA LYS A 380 14.43 3.21 7.04
C LYS A 380 13.68 3.15 5.72
N TRP A 381 12.39 3.45 5.69
CA TRP A 381 11.53 3.39 4.52
C TRP A 381 11.35 4.73 3.83
N ARG A 382 11.77 5.83 4.46
CA ARG A 382 11.67 7.18 3.89
C ARG A 382 12.49 7.31 2.62
N ARG A 383 11.91 7.97 1.63
CA ARG A 383 12.51 8.24 0.32
C ARG A 383 12.87 9.70 0.14
N LEU A 384 12.06 10.58 0.74
CA LEU A 384 12.21 12.02 0.64
C LEU A 384 13.06 12.54 1.82
N SER A 385 14.27 13.06 1.50
CA SER A 385 15.14 13.66 2.51
C SER A 385 14.64 15.03 2.96
N GLY A 386 14.93 15.39 4.21
CA GLY A 386 14.60 16.71 4.77
C GLY A 386 13.17 16.85 5.29
N LEU A 387 12.36 15.76 5.30
CA LEU A 387 11.07 15.77 5.98
C LEU A 387 11.27 15.78 7.50
N PRO A 388 10.51 16.59 8.25
CA PRO A 388 10.38 16.46 9.71
C PRO A 388 9.99 15.04 10.10
N SER A 389 10.42 14.60 11.28
CA SER A 389 10.18 13.23 11.73
C SER A 389 8.69 12.87 11.84
N TRP A 390 7.85 13.84 12.15
CA TRP A 390 6.41 13.71 12.34
C TRP A 390 5.57 13.78 11.04
N VAL A 391 6.20 14.10 9.90
CA VAL A 391 5.52 14.20 8.60
C VAL A 391 5.62 12.87 7.85
N PRO A 392 4.50 12.25 7.45
CA PRO A 392 4.55 11.04 6.62
C PRO A 392 5.18 11.31 5.25
N ASP A 393 6.06 10.42 4.81
CA ASP A 393 6.53 10.41 3.42
C ASP A 393 5.52 9.69 2.53
N PHE A 394 4.62 10.44 1.90
CA PHE A 394 3.62 9.85 1.00
C PHE A 394 4.25 9.16 -0.22
N SER A 395 5.54 9.39 -0.51
CA SER A 395 6.27 8.70 -1.56
C SER A 395 6.79 7.32 -1.15
N ALA A 396 6.89 7.07 0.17
CA ALA A 396 7.26 5.77 0.70
C ALA A 396 6.08 4.78 0.61
N PRO A 397 6.35 3.48 0.36
CA PRO A 397 5.28 2.48 0.35
C PRO A 397 4.69 2.31 1.75
N PRO A 398 3.39 2.02 1.87
CA PRO A 398 2.78 1.71 3.16
C PRO A 398 3.17 0.28 3.57
N VAL A 399 4.19 0.14 4.40
CA VAL A 399 4.77 -1.15 4.79
C VAL A 399 4.13 -1.78 6.03
N TRP A 400 3.28 -1.04 6.75
CA TRP A 400 2.57 -1.56 7.93
C TRP A 400 1.13 -1.08 8.00
N THR A 401 0.33 -1.75 8.84
CA THR A 401 -1.00 -1.29 9.20
C THR A 401 -0.92 -0.36 10.41
N PRO A 402 -1.40 0.89 10.35
CA PRO A 402 -1.46 1.80 11.49
C PRO A 402 -2.17 1.20 12.70
N LEU A 403 -1.60 1.40 13.90
CA LEU A 403 -2.16 0.90 15.16
C LEU A 403 -3.38 1.72 15.61
N ALA A 404 -3.39 3.03 15.38
CA ALA A 404 -4.51 3.91 15.68
C ALA A 404 -5.78 3.62 14.84
N GLY A 405 -5.71 2.62 13.99
CA GLY A 405 -6.78 2.26 13.06
C GLY A 405 -6.43 2.70 11.64
N HIS A 406 -6.74 1.83 10.69
CA HIS A 406 -6.47 2.17 9.30
C HIS A 406 -7.59 3.07 8.78
N PRO A 407 -7.31 4.27 8.23
CA PRO A 407 -8.32 5.15 7.67
C PRO A 407 -9.21 4.48 6.61
N ARG A 408 -8.70 3.38 6.01
CA ARG A 408 -9.38 2.55 5.01
C ARG A 408 -10.53 1.71 5.54
N LEU A 409 -10.46 1.30 6.82
CA LEU A 409 -11.44 0.39 7.38
C LEU A 409 -12.54 1.23 8.05
N ALA A 410 -13.63 1.47 7.33
CA ALA A 410 -14.81 2.18 7.87
C ALA A 410 -15.40 1.54 9.15
N LYS A 411 -14.96 0.33 9.48
CA LYS A 411 -15.30 -0.43 10.71
C LYS A 411 -14.13 -0.53 11.69
N SER A 412 -12.93 0.00 11.41
CA SER A 412 -11.92 0.12 12.44
C SER A 412 -12.34 1.30 13.33
N ILE A 413 -13.25 1.05 14.24
CA ILE A 413 -13.43 1.81 15.45
C ILE A 413 -12.02 1.88 16.03
N ASN A 414 -11.51 3.11 16.29
CA ASN A 414 -10.32 3.28 17.10
C ASN A 414 -10.53 2.47 18.36
N ARG A 415 -9.90 1.30 18.44
CA ARG A 415 -10.06 0.39 19.57
C ARG A 415 -9.34 0.95 20.78
N TRP A 416 -8.35 1.81 20.54
CA TRP A 416 -7.45 2.32 21.54
C TRP A 416 -7.74 3.79 21.83
N ASP A 417 -7.53 4.18 23.09
CA ASP A 417 -7.65 5.55 23.58
C ASP A 417 -6.57 5.78 24.66
N ALA A 418 -5.31 5.65 24.25
CA ALA A 418 -4.18 5.83 25.19
C ALA A 418 -4.15 7.21 25.83
N ALA A 419 -4.65 8.23 25.14
CA ALA A 419 -4.75 9.61 25.60
C ALA A 419 -6.06 9.94 26.31
N ALA A 420 -6.84 8.93 26.74
CA ALA A 420 -8.11 9.18 27.43
C ALA A 420 -7.94 10.16 28.60
N GLY A 421 -8.70 11.25 28.56
CA GLY A 421 -8.62 12.31 29.58
C GLY A 421 -7.64 13.44 29.32
N LEU A 422 -6.74 13.32 28.31
CA LEU A 422 -5.90 14.43 27.86
C LEU A 422 -6.62 15.26 26.79
N THR A 423 -6.41 16.57 26.80
CA THR A 423 -7.11 17.46 25.87
C THR A 423 -6.21 17.84 24.69
N PHE A 424 -6.63 17.45 23.48
CA PHE A 424 -5.95 17.87 22.25
C PHE A 424 -6.04 19.39 22.07
N GLU A 425 -4.90 20.02 21.86
CA GLU A 425 -4.82 21.41 21.45
C GLU A 425 -4.46 21.51 19.98
N ARG A 426 -5.29 22.22 19.20
CA ARG A 426 -5.04 22.44 17.78
C ARG A 426 -3.72 23.20 17.60
N PRO A 427 -2.79 22.71 16.76
CA PRO A 427 -1.55 23.41 16.46
C PRO A 427 -1.84 24.84 15.94
N ALA A 428 -1.16 25.83 16.51
CA ALA A 428 -1.30 27.23 16.09
C ALA A 428 -0.87 27.42 14.63
N GLU A 429 -1.34 28.49 14.00
CA GLU A 429 -0.83 28.89 12.70
C GLU A 429 0.56 29.50 12.90
N THR A 430 1.57 28.89 12.30
CA THR A 430 2.96 29.33 12.36
C THR A 430 3.47 29.58 10.95
N ASN A 431 4.48 30.43 10.83
CA ASN A 431 5.16 30.67 9.55
C ASN A 431 6.12 29.51 9.16
N SER A 432 6.39 28.60 10.08
CA SER A 432 7.21 27.40 9.87
C SER A 432 6.43 26.19 10.29
N TYR A 433 6.28 25.22 9.39
CA TYR A 433 5.60 23.94 9.62
C TYR A 433 6.58 22.81 9.92
N HIS A 434 7.87 23.13 10.10
CA HIS A 434 8.91 22.15 10.40
C HIS A 434 8.78 21.55 11.81
N LEU A 435 8.28 22.35 12.75
CA LEU A 435 8.06 21.93 14.14
C LEU A 435 6.56 21.76 14.42
N LEU A 436 6.19 20.61 14.97
CA LEU A 436 4.82 20.36 15.45
C LEU A 436 4.76 20.49 16.97
N PRO A 437 4.07 21.51 17.53
CA PRO A 437 3.84 21.61 18.96
C PRO A 437 2.83 20.57 19.40
N VAL A 438 3.17 19.77 20.43
CA VAL A 438 2.29 18.76 21.02
C VAL A 438 2.39 18.78 22.54
N LYS A 439 1.33 18.27 23.21
CA LYS A 439 1.32 18.04 24.65
C LYS A 439 1.22 16.56 24.95
N GLY A 440 1.79 16.13 26.04
CA GLY A 440 1.72 14.72 26.43
C GLY A 440 2.48 14.40 27.70
N LEU A 441 2.53 13.11 27.99
CA LEU A 441 3.16 12.55 29.18
C LEU A 441 4.29 11.60 28.76
N PRO A 442 5.53 11.78 29.25
CA PRO A 442 6.57 10.78 29.14
C PRO A 442 6.22 9.63 30.10
N ILE A 443 6.16 8.41 29.57
CA ILE A 443 5.74 7.24 30.36
C ILE A 443 6.94 6.46 30.89
N ASP A 444 7.85 6.04 30.01
CA ASP A 444 9.01 5.23 30.42
C ASP A 444 10.08 5.15 29.33
N GLU A 445 11.31 4.89 29.75
CA GLU A 445 12.48 4.76 28.87
C GLU A 445 12.64 3.30 28.38
N ILE A 446 12.95 3.12 27.11
CA ILE A 446 13.26 1.82 26.50
C ILE A 446 14.67 1.40 26.91
N VAL A 447 14.81 0.18 27.43
CA VAL A 447 16.09 -0.37 27.88
C VAL A 447 16.58 -1.54 27.05
N ASP A 448 15.68 -2.19 26.30
CA ASP A 448 15.96 -3.44 25.61
C ASP A 448 14.99 -3.66 24.45
N SER A 449 15.46 -4.30 23.38
CA SER A 449 14.63 -4.62 22.21
C SER A 449 15.11 -5.90 21.52
N ALA A 450 14.23 -6.54 20.78
CA ALA A 450 14.61 -7.64 19.91
C ALA A 450 15.55 -7.12 18.80
N GLU A 451 16.61 -7.84 18.51
CA GLU A 451 17.47 -7.49 17.38
C GLU A 451 16.72 -7.66 16.04
N THR A 452 17.02 -6.79 15.11
CA THR A 452 16.54 -6.90 13.74
C THR A 452 17.73 -6.83 12.79
N ASP A 453 18.19 -7.96 12.30
CA ASP A 453 18.98 -7.98 11.08
C ASP A 453 18.00 -8.09 9.91
N LEU A 454 17.90 -7.02 9.11
CA LEU A 454 16.98 -6.94 7.96
C LEU A 454 17.26 -8.03 6.89
N ASN A 455 18.45 -8.60 6.88
CA ASN A 455 18.84 -9.67 5.95
C ASN A 455 18.49 -11.07 6.48
N LEU A 456 18.00 -11.19 7.72
CA LEU A 456 17.74 -12.45 8.43
C LEU A 456 16.41 -12.41 9.20
N ILE A 457 15.43 -11.62 8.72
CA ILE A 457 14.20 -11.32 9.47
C ILE A 457 13.45 -12.58 9.90
N ASP A 458 13.36 -13.59 9.04
CA ASP A 458 12.55 -14.77 9.32
C ASP A 458 13.30 -15.80 10.19
N GLU A 459 14.60 -15.93 10.00
CA GLU A 459 15.42 -16.99 10.60
C GLU A 459 15.84 -16.68 12.05
N HIS A 460 16.17 -15.42 12.33
CA HIS A 460 16.55 -14.95 13.67
C HIS A 460 15.37 -14.51 14.52
N MET A 461 14.23 -14.22 13.93
CA MET A 461 13.11 -13.57 14.61
C MET A 461 12.66 -14.34 15.86
N ILE A 462 12.45 -15.65 15.73
CA ILE A 462 11.97 -16.43 16.87
C ILE A 462 12.99 -16.47 18.02
N TYR A 463 14.28 -16.57 17.70
CA TYR A 463 15.34 -16.52 18.72
C TYR A 463 15.31 -15.20 19.48
N THR A 464 15.32 -14.07 18.78
CA THR A 464 15.36 -12.73 19.41
C THR A 464 14.11 -12.43 20.21
N LEU A 465 12.93 -12.88 19.76
CA LEU A 465 11.68 -12.76 20.53
C LEU A 465 11.73 -13.56 21.84
N LEU A 466 12.18 -14.80 21.79
CA LEU A 466 12.30 -15.65 22.98
C LEU A 466 13.40 -15.16 23.92
N GLU A 467 14.45 -14.55 23.40
CA GLU A 467 15.51 -13.93 24.21
C GLU A 467 14.99 -12.73 25.00
N VAL A 468 14.23 -11.82 24.35
CA VAL A 468 13.56 -10.71 25.06
C VAL A 468 12.58 -11.25 26.10
N LEU A 469 11.80 -12.28 25.77
CA LEU A 469 10.92 -12.92 26.75
C LEU A 469 11.69 -13.47 27.94
N SER A 470 12.82 -14.17 27.71
CA SER A 470 13.64 -14.70 28.79
C SER A 470 14.12 -13.60 29.75
N ARG A 471 14.68 -12.51 29.22
CA ARG A 471 15.11 -11.34 30.01
C ARG A 471 13.93 -10.65 30.70
N TYR A 472 12.77 -10.59 30.06
CA TYR A 472 11.55 -10.04 30.64
C TYR A 472 11.05 -10.84 31.85
N LEU A 473 11.05 -12.17 31.76
CA LEU A 473 10.62 -13.04 32.87
C LEU A 473 11.57 -12.99 34.06
N GLU A 474 12.86 -12.74 33.83
CA GLU A 474 13.89 -12.58 34.89
C GLU A 474 13.89 -11.19 35.54
N SER A 475 13.26 -10.19 34.90
CA SER A 475 13.21 -8.81 35.39
C SER A 475 12.40 -8.71 36.67
N ALA A 476 12.96 -8.03 37.68
CA ALA A 476 12.28 -7.76 38.96
C ALA A 476 11.15 -6.71 38.80
N ASN A 477 11.28 -5.82 37.81
CA ASN A 477 10.34 -4.71 37.57
C ASN A 477 9.30 -5.16 36.57
N PHE A 478 8.06 -5.30 37.00
CA PHE A 478 6.92 -5.58 36.14
C PHE A 478 5.64 -5.02 36.78
N PRO A 479 4.77 -4.35 36.00
CA PRO A 479 3.52 -3.82 36.52
C PRO A 479 2.52 -4.90 36.99
N GLY A 480 2.66 -6.16 36.50
CA GLY A 480 1.86 -7.32 36.91
C GLY A 480 2.52 -8.13 38.04
N THR A 481 1.75 -8.96 38.72
CA THR A 481 2.12 -9.67 39.93
C THR A 481 2.48 -11.15 39.73
N SER A 482 2.13 -11.74 38.56
CA SER A 482 2.31 -13.19 38.32
C SER A 482 3.08 -13.49 37.02
N THR A 483 3.64 -14.70 36.93
CA THR A 483 4.29 -15.19 35.70
C THR A 483 3.29 -15.34 34.57
N THR A 484 2.05 -15.71 34.88
CA THR A 484 0.96 -15.82 33.91
C THR A 484 0.65 -14.47 33.25
N ASP A 485 0.63 -13.37 34.02
CA ASP A 485 0.42 -12.02 33.50
C ASP A 485 1.55 -11.62 32.55
N ARG A 486 2.80 -12.03 32.81
CA ARG A 486 3.95 -11.75 31.95
C ARG A 486 3.87 -12.49 30.61
N PHE A 487 3.48 -13.76 30.62
CA PHE A 487 3.23 -14.49 29.38
C PHE A 487 2.06 -13.90 28.59
N GLU A 488 1.02 -13.47 29.32
CA GLU A 488 -0.13 -12.81 28.67
C GLU A 488 0.28 -11.48 28.04
N ALA A 489 1.05 -10.65 28.73
CA ALA A 489 1.60 -9.42 28.18
C ALA A 489 2.44 -9.68 26.91
N PHE A 490 3.26 -10.74 26.90
CA PHE A 490 4.10 -11.07 25.75
C PHE A 490 3.28 -11.44 24.51
N TRP A 491 2.41 -12.46 24.60
CA TRP A 491 1.71 -12.93 23.42
C TRP A 491 0.69 -11.91 22.92
N LYS A 492 0.03 -11.17 23.81
CA LYS A 492 -0.86 -10.08 23.44
C LYS A 492 -0.12 -8.94 22.74
N THR A 493 1.10 -8.62 23.18
CA THR A 493 1.93 -7.61 22.51
C THR A 493 2.24 -8.00 21.08
N LEU A 494 2.62 -9.25 20.83
CA LEU A 494 3.00 -9.73 19.49
C LEU A 494 1.84 -9.75 18.46
N ILE A 495 0.59 -9.78 18.93
CA ILE A 495 -0.60 -9.68 18.09
C ILE A 495 -1.41 -8.39 18.34
N LYS A 496 -0.80 -7.38 19.00
CA LYS A 496 -1.47 -6.14 19.44
C LYS A 496 -2.83 -6.38 20.10
N ASP A 497 -2.93 -7.39 20.96
CA ASP A 497 -4.15 -7.84 21.63
C ASP A 497 -5.36 -7.98 20.67
N THR A 498 -5.13 -8.37 19.42
CA THR A 498 -6.18 -8.50 18.39
C THR A 498 -6.06 -9.84 17.67
N PHE A 499 -7.16 -10.58 17.62
CA PHE A 499 -7.26 -11.86 16.93
C PHE A 499 -8.53 -11.91 16.09
N LEU A 500 -8.40 -12.15 14.78
CA LEU A 500 -9.51 -12.13 13.83
C LEU A 500 -10.35 -10.83 13.87
N GLY A 501 -9.71 -9.71 14.16
CA GLY A 501 -10.36 -8.40 14.25
C GLY A 501 -11.06 -8.09 15.59
N GLU A 502 -11.05 -9.03 16.54
CA GLU A 502 -11.63 -8.90 17.86
C GLU A 502 -10.57 -8.85 18.97
N PRO A 503 -10.92 -8.43 20.21
CA PRO A 503 -10.02 -8.54 21.36
C PRO A 503 -9.51 -9.96 21.54
N ALA A 504 -8.19 -10.10 21.72
CA ALA A 504 -7.56 -11.41 21.85
C ALA A 504 -7.97 -12.11 23.15
N GLY A 505 -8.65 -13.24 22.99
CA GLY A 505 -9.19 -14.06 24.08
C GLY A 505 -8.59 -15.48 24.15
N PRO A 506 -9.28 -16.42 24.81
CA PRO A 506 -8.81 -17.80 25.01
C PRO A 506 -8.48 -18.54 23.71
N LYS A 507 -9.19 -18.26 22.60
CA LYS A 507 -8.89 -18.85 21.29
C LYS A 507 -7.52 -18.42 20.77
N ALA A 508 -7.22 -17.12 20.87
CA ALA A 508 -5.91 -16.59 20.48
C ALA A 508 -4.79 -17.16 21.36
N ARG A 509 -5.00 -17.26 22.68
CA ARG A 509 -4.04 -17.88 23.60
C ARG A 509 -3.73 -19.33 23.21
N LYS A 510 -4.76 -20.10 22.81
CA LYS A 510 -4.59 -21.49 22.36
C LYS A 510 -3.81 -21.58 21.03
N ALA A 511 -4.08 -20.66 20.07
CA ALA A 511 -3.42 -20.64 18.78
C ALA A 511 -1.99 -20.07 18.83
N PHE A 512 -1.66 -19.20 19.78
CA PHE A 512 -0.37 -18.49 19.84
C PHE A 512 0.88 -19.41 19.76
N PRO A 513 0.95 -20.58 20.44
CA PRO A 513 2.08 -21.49 20.31
C PRO A 513 2.43 -21.86 18.86
N MET A 514 1.45 -21.77 17.95
CA MET A 514 1.65 -22.09 16.53
C MET A 514 2.56 -21.10 15.81
N ILE A 515 2.70 -19.86 16.29
CA ILE A 515 3.71 -18.90 15.78
C ILE A 515 5.11 -19.50 15.96
N ILE A 516 5.41 -19.99 17.14
CA ILE A 516 6.72 -20.56 17.48
C ILE A 516 6.96 -21.83 16.66
N VAL A 517 5.94 -22.69 16.55
CA VAL A 517 6.00 -23.91 15.73
C VAL A 517 6.25 -23.56 14.26
N HIS A 518 5.58 -22.55 13.73
CA HIS A 518 5.71 -22.10 12.35
C HIS A 518 7.15 -21.66 12.05
N PHE A 519 7.66 -20.67 12.77
CA PHE A 519 9.00 -20.14 12.51
C PHE A 519 10.11 -21.17 12.73
N PHE A 520 9.98 -22.03 13.73
CA PHE A 520 10.97 -23.07 13.96
C PHE A 520 10.98 -24.11 12.86
N ARG A 521 9.84 -24.43 12.33
CA ARG A 521 9.66 -25.32 11.18
C ARG A 521 10.23 -24.73 9.87
N GLU A 522 10.09 -23.41 9.66
CA GLU A 522 10.71 -22.73 8.53
C GLU A 522 12.24 -22.71 8.64
N LEU A 523 12.78 -22.45 9.82
CA LEU A 523 14.22 -22.54 10.12
C LEU A 523 14.79 -23.95 9.84
N ASP A 524 14.09 -25.01 10.27
CA ASP A 524 14.47 -26.42 10.02
C ASP A 524 14.47 -26.73 8.51
N TYR A 525 13.46 -26.24 7.80
CA TYR A 525 13.35 -26.47 6.35
C TYR A 525 14.47 -25.77 5.57
N GLU A 526 14.81 -24.56 5.93
CA GLU A 526 15.91 -23.83 5.28
C GLU A 526 17.25 -24.52 5.53
N LEU A 527 17.50 -24.94 6.76
CA LEU A 527 18.70 -25.71 7.11
C LEU A 527 18.81 -27.02 6.30
N ASP A 528 17.71 -27.76 6.16
CA ASP A 528 17.69 -29.00 5.37
C ASP A 528 17.90 -28.72 3.87
N GLY A 529 17.26 -27.65 3.35
CA GLY A 529 17.44 -27.21 1.97
C GLY A 529 18.87 -26.80 1.65
N LEU A 530 19.52 -26.02 2.51
CA LEU A 530 20.92 -25.60 2.35
C LEU A 530 21.88 -26.80 2.42
N ARG A 531 21.64 -27.77 3.32
CA ARG A 531 22.45 -28.98 3.43
C ARG A 531 22.37 -29.83 2.15
N LYS A 532 21.15 -30.01 1.61
CA LYS A 532 20.93 -30.72 0.34
C LYS A 532 21.54 -29.97 -0.86
N ALA A 533 21.46 -28.64 -0.87
CA ALA A 533 22.08 -27.85 -1.91
C ALA A 533 23.60 -27.96 -1.90
N LEU A 534 24.23 -27.95 -0.71
CA LEU A 534 25.66 -28.10 -0.55
C LEU A 534 26.19 -29.44 -1.11
N GLU A 535 25.42 -30.52 -1.04
CA GLU A 535 25.78 -31.82 -1.62
C GLU A 535 25.91 -31.78 -3.16
N ASN A 536 25.29 -30.78 -3.81
CA ASN A 536 25.24 -30.65 -5.28
C ASN A 536 26.13 -29.50 -5.82
N VAL A 537 26.83 -28.73 -4.95
CA VAL A 537 27.64 -27.56 -5.37
C VAL A 537 29.04 -28.03 -5.83
N LEU A 538 29.42 -27.60 -7.04
CA LEU A 538 30.74 -27.89 -7.66
C LEU A 538 31.73 -26.72 -7.59
N ASN A 539 31.31 -25.56 -7.03
CA ASN A 539 32.12 -24.31 -7.00
C ASN A 539 32.60 -24.01 -5.57
N GLU A 540 33.91 -23.85 -5.37
CA GLU A 540 34.53 -23.66 -4.05
C GLU A 540 34.09 -22.35 -3.35
N ASP A 541 33.90 -21.24 -4.09
CA ASP A 541 33.47 -19.95 -3.51
C ASP A 541 32.03 -19.99 -3.02
N GLU A 542 31.12 -20.60 -3.76
CA GLU A 542 29.73 -20.80 -3.34
C GLU A 542 29.63 -21.76 -2.17
N THR A 543 30.46 -22.78 -2.14
CA THR A 543 30.56 -23.75 -1.04
C THR A 543 30.95 -23.06 0.27
N GLY A 544 31.92 -22.14 0.25
CA GLY A 544 32.34 -21.40 1.44
C GLY A 544 31.23 -20.53 2.06
N THR A 545 30.46 -19.84 1.21
CA THR A 545 29.34 -19.01 1.64
C THR A 545 28.19 -19.85 2.24
N GLN A 546 27.84 -20.96 1.61
CA GLN A 546 26.80 -21.88 2.09
C GLN A 546 27.18 -22.54 3.42
N VAL A 547 28.42 -22.99 3.57
CA VAL A 547 28.92 -23.60 4.83
C VAL A 547 28.82 -22.59 5.98
N LYS A 548 29.20 -21.32 5.75
CA LYS A 548 29.06 -20.25 6.76
C LYS A 548 27.62 -20.04 7.16
N ARG A 549 26.68 -19.97 6.20
CA ARG A 549 25.25 -19.80 6.45
C ARG A 549 24.66 -20.98 7.23
N ILE A 550 24.98 -22.22 6.85
CA ILE A 550 24.55 -23.43 7.57
C ILE A 550 25.07 -23.40 9.01
N SER A 551 26.32 -22.97 9.25
CA SER A 551 26.87 -22.87 10.58
C SER A 551 26.09 -21.84 11.44
N GLN A 552 25.81 -20.66 10.91
CA GLN A 552 25.03 -19.61 11.57
C GLN A 552 23.62 -20.11 11.93
N LEU A 553 22.88 -20.66 10.96
CA LEU A 553 21.52 -21.15 11.20
C LEU A 553 21.48 -22.33 12.19
N SER A 554 22.49 -23.21 12.15
CA SER A 554 22.60 -24.32 13.10
C SER A 554 22.85 -23.84 14.53
N GLU A 555 23.61 -22.75 14.69
CA GLU A 555 23.81 -22.12 15.99
C GLU A 555 22.51 -21.52 16.52
N ILE A 556 21.78 -20.75 15.69
CA ILE A 556 20.47 -20.17 16.02
C ILE A 556 19.47 -21.26 16.41
N TYR A 557 19.42 -22.33 15.61
CA TYR A 557 18.57 -23.49 15.89
C TYR A 557 18.84 -24.07 17.29
N SER A 558 20.12 -24.29 17.63
CA SER A 558 20.51 -24.85 18.91
C SER A 558 20.21 -23.91 20.07
N GLN A 559 20.50 -22.62 19.91
CA GLN A 559 20.22 -21.59 20.92
C GLN A 559 18.72 -21.43 21.17
N THR A 560 17.92 -21.41 20.10
CA THR A 560 16.44 -21.35 20.16
C THR A 560 15.87 -22.57 20.88
N GLN A 561 16.39 -23.77 20.60
CA GLN A 561 15.99 -25.02 21.28
C GLN A 561 16.24 -24.95 22.77
N VAL A 562 17.39 -24.43 23.20
CA VAL A 562 17.73 -24.28 24.64
C VAL A 562 16.76 -23.29 25.30
N LEU A 563 16.46 -22.16 24.67
CA LEU A 563 15.50 -21.18 25.17
C LEU A 563 14.08 -21.76 25.28
N ILE A 564 13.62 -22.50 24.30
CA ILE A 564 12.34 -23.20 24.36
C ILE A 564 12.29 -24.16 25.53
N GLY A 565 13.34 -24.97 25.73
CA GLY A 565 13.43 -25.89 26.89
C GLY A 565 13.33 -25.16 28.22
N LYS A 566 14.02 -24.02 28.38
CA LYS A 566 13.98 -23.18 29.59
C LYS A 566 12.57 -22.55 29.78
N LEU A 567 12.01 -21.94 28.74
CA LEU A 567 10.77 -21.17 28.83
C LEU A 567 9.53 -22.06 28.94
N SER A 568 9.54 -23.27 28.36
CA SER A 568 8.45 -24.24 28.44
C SER A 568 8.39 -25.06 29.72
N ALA A 569 9.35 -24.86 30.63
CA ALA A 569 9.42 -25.61 31.91
C ALA A 569 8.36 -25.17 32.93
N SER A 570 7.78 -23.98 32.80
CA SER A 570 6.72 -23.49 33.68
C SER A 570 5.36 -24.05 33.24
N ASP A 571 4.52 -24.45 34.19
CA ASP A 571 3.15 -24.93 33.91
C ASP A 571 2.24 -23.86 33.29
N ASP A 572 2.52 -22.57 33.57
CA ASP A 572 1.79 -21.42 33.03
C ASP A 572 2.32 -20.98 31.65
N SER A 573 3.36 -21.62 31.12
CA SER A 573 4.02 -21.24 29.89
C SER A 573 3.10 -21.45 28.68
N ILE A 574 3.11 -20.44 27.79
CA ILE A 574 2.50 -20.51 26.46
C ILE A 574 3.49 -21.01 25.40
N ILE A 575 4.75 -21.23 25.79
CA ILE A 575 5.78 -21.74 24.88
C ILE A 575 5.57 -23.24 24.71
N PRO A 576 5.44 -23.76 23.48
CA PRO A 576 5.19 -25.17 23.26
C PRO A 576 6.38 -26.02 23.74
N LYS A 577 6.10 -27.19 24.27
CA LYS A 577 7.15 -28.16 24.60
C LYS A 577 7.86 -28.63 23.35
N TRP A 578 9.13 -28.98 23.46
CA TRP A 578 9.97 -29.36 22.34
C TRP A 578 9.41 -30.55 21.54
N GLU A 579 8.74 -31.49 22.19
CA GLU A 579 8.10 -32.65 21.54
C GLU A 579 6.98 -32.24 20.56
N VAL A 580 6.26 -31.14 20.86
CA VAL A 580 5.22 -30.60 19.97
C VAL A 580 5.84 -30.05 18.69
N ILE A 581 6.95 -29.31 18.83
CA ILE A 581 7.68 -28.72 17.70
C ILE A 581 8.28 -29.85 16.83
N GLN A 582 8.93 -30.83 17.45
CA GLN A 582 9.49 -31.99 16.73
C GLN A 582 8.43 -32.77 15.96
N LYS A 583 7.24 -32.95 16.54
CA LYS A 583 6.11 -33.59 15.86
C LYS A 583 5.70 -32.81 14.60
N ALA A 584 5.59 -31.50 14.69
CA ALA A 584 5.21 -30.64 13.57
C ALA A 584 6.27 -30.63 12.45
N ILE A 585 7.58 -30.62 12.80
CA ILE A 585 8.68 -30.73 11.85
C ILE A 585 8.60 -32.08 11.08
N LYS A 586 8.45 -33.17 11.82
CA LYS A 586 8.38 -34.52 11.24
C LYS A 586 7.21 -34.70 10.29
N MET A 587 6.04 -34.17 10.64
CA MET A 587 4.86 -34.22 9.78
C MET A 587 5.02 -33.46 8.46
N ARG A 588 5.82 -32.39 8.44
CA ARG A 588 6.16 -31.68 7.20
C ARG A 588 7.00 -32.55 6.26
N ASN A 589 8.00 -33.24 6.80
CA ASN A 589 8.89 -34.07 6.01
C ASN A 589 8.14 -35.18 5.25
N ASP A 590 7.00 -35.65 5.80
CA ASP A 590 6.20 -36.70 5.18
C ASP A 590 5.23 -36.16 4.11
N ASN A 591 4.59 -34.99 4.31
CA ASN A 591 3.47 -34.53 3.45
C ASN A 591 3.48 -33.03 3.08
N GLY A 592 4.42 -32.22 3.57
CA GLY A 592 4.50 -30.77 3.27
C GLY A 592 3.40 -29.88 3.89
N VAL A 593 2.40 -30.44 4.56
CA VAL A 593 1.21 -29.75 5.06
C VAL A 593 1.15 -29.79 6.60
N TYR A 594 0.55 -28.80 7.24
CA TYR A 594 0.21 -28.90 8.67
C TYR A 594 -0.88 -29.96 8.88
N PRO A 595 -0.91 -30.62 10.06
CA PRO A 595 -2.06 -31.41 10.45
C PRO A 595 -3.34 -30.61 10.30
N GLU A 596 -4.43 -31.21 9.83
CA GLU A 596 -5.71 -30.52 9.63
C GLU A 596 -6.21 -29.79 10.88
N ASP A 597 -5.95 -30.36 12.06
CA ASP A 597 -6.30 -29.79 13.36
C ASP A 597 -5.46 -28.57 13.78
N MET A 598 -4.33 -28.33 13.12
CA MET A 598 -3.43 -27.19 13.37
C MET A 598 -3.48 -26.12 12.28
N HIS A 599 -3.96 -26.44 11.08
CA HIS A 599 -3.87 -25.57 9.90
C HIS A 599 -4.62 -24.24 10.10
N GLU A 600 -5.86 -24.29 10.58
CA GLU A 600 -6.67 -23.08 10.80
C GLU A 600 -6.09 -22.20 11.90
N ASP A 601 -5.64 -22.78 13.00
CA ASP A 601 -5.01 -22.05 14.11
C ASP A 601 -3.71 -21.37 13.65
N VAL A 602 -2.89 -22.00 12.78
CA VAL A 602 -1.68 -21.41 12.22
C VAL A 602 -2.01 -20.22 11.32
N VAL A 603 -2.89 -20.38 10.34
CA VAL A 603 -3.25 -19.32 9.40
C VAL A 603 -3.79 -18.08 10.15
N ASN A 604 -4.74 -18.27 11.04
CA ASN A 604 -5.39 -17.18 11.76
C ASN A 604 -4.43 -16.43 12.69
N ILE A 605 -3.55 -17.15 13.40
CA ILE A 605 -2.61 -16.51 14.32
C ILE A 605 -1.47 -15.81 13.57
N MET A 606 -0.99 -16.38 12.46
CA MET A 606 0.03 -15.76 11.63
C MET A 606 -0.50 -14.47 10.98
N GLU A 607 -1.74 -14.45 10.48
CA GLU A 607 -2.36 -13.22 9.98
C GLU A 607 -2.40 -12.12 11.04
N SER A 608 -2.75 -12.48 12.28
CA SER A 608 -2.78 -11.53 13.40
C SER A 608 -1.37 -11.05 13.78
N PHE A 609 -0.39 -11.95 13.78
CA PHE A 609 1.01 -11.65 14.05
C PHE A 609 1.59 -10.74 12.97
N ASP A 610 1.43 -11.08 11.69
CA ASP A 610 1.93 -10.29 10.57
C ASP A 610 1.32 -8.88 10.55
N SER A 611 0.01 -8.78 10.81
CA SER A 611 -0.66 -7.49 10.92
C SER A 611 -0.13 -6.61 12.05
N ALA A 612 0.37 -7.21 13.13
CA ALA A 612 0.88 -6.51 14.30
C ALA A 612 2.39 -6.25 14.20
N TYR A 613 3.16 -7.26 13.81
CA TYR A 613 4.60 -7.29 13.97
C TYR A 613 5.38 -6.91 12.70
N SER A 614 4.79 -7.02 11.50
CA SER A 614 5.47 -6.62 10.26
C SER A 614 6.04 -5.20 10.34
N CYS A 615 7.33 -5.06 10.03
CA CYS A 615 8.09 -3.81 10.10
C CYS A 615 8.14 -3.16 11.50
N ARG A 616 7.86 -3.93 12.56
CA ARG A 616 7.97 -3.49 13.96
C ARG A 616 8.99 -4.33 14.72
N ARG A 617 9.30 -3.87 15.91
CA ARG A 617 10.30 -4.44 16.81
C ARG A 617 9.75 -4.50 18.23
N LEU A 618 9.86 -5.66 18.88
CA LEU A 618 9.52 -5.84 20.28
C LEU A 618 10.54 -5.09 21.17
N PHE A 619 10.05 -4.39 22.18
CA PHE A 619 10.89 -3.69 23.15
C PHE A 619 10.38 -3.87 24.57
N ARG A 620 11.28 -3.61 25.53
CA ARG A 620 11.02 -3.58 26.96
C ARG A 620 11.45 -2.24 27.55
N THR A 621 10.65 -1.70 28.45
CA THR A 621 10.95 -0.44 29.15
C THR A 621 11.57 -0.70 30.54
N LYS A 622 12.11 0.34 31.15
CA LYS A 622 12.74 0.32 32.47
C LYS A 622 11.80 -0.13 33.59
N ARG A 623 10.54 0.26 33.53
CA ARG A 623 9.49 -0.16 34.49
C ARG A 623 8.89 -1.52 34.16
N GLY A 624 9.31 -2.15 33.07
CA GLY A 624 8.91 -3.50 32.69
C GLY A 624 7.68 -3.58 31.78
N PHE A 625 7.29 -2.50 31.07
CA PHE A 625 6.29 -2.60 30.01
C PHE A 625 6.88 -3.31 28.78
N LEU A 626 6.05 -4.10 28.11
CA LEU A 626 6.35 -4.65 26.79
C LEU A 626 5.56 -3.89 25.72
N GLY A 627 6.22 -3.62 24.59
CA GLY A 627 5.60 -2.98 23.45
C GLY A 627 6.24 -3.37 22.12
N ILE A 628 5.58 -3.00 21.04
CA ILE A 628 6.10 -3.05 19.66
C ILE A 628 6.03 -1.66 19.06
N SER A 629 7.07 -1.27 18.32
CA SER A 629 7.15 0.01 17.60
C SER A 629 8.07 -0.12 16.39
N ALA A 630 8.40 1.00 15.75
CA ALA A 630 9.28 1.09 14.58
C ALA A 630 10.59 0.31 14.78
N GLN A 631 11.13 -0.24 13.69
CA GLN A 631 12.39 -1.01 13.74
C GLN A 631 13.61 -0.15 14.09
N SER A 632 13.54 1.17 13.83
CA SER A 632 14.61 2.12 14.13
C SER A 632 14.66 2.61 15.58
N LEU A 633 13.81 2.07 16.48
CA LEU A 633 13.88 2.37 17.91
C LEU A 633 15.21 1.94 18.51
N ASP A 634 15.67 2.68 19.53
CA ASP A 634 16.90 2.40 20.25
C ASP A 634 16.69 2.43 21.77
N ALA A 635 17.65 1.91 22.52
CA ALA A 635 17.72 2.13 23.97
C ALA A 635 17.82 3.64 24.27
N LYS A 636 17.15 4.08 25.34
CA LYS A 636 16.93 5.48 25.77
C LYS A 636 15.84 6.25 25.02
N ASP A 637 15.27 5.72 23.95
CA ASP A 637 14.02 6.27 23.42
C ASP A 637 12.94 6.20 24.49
N VAL A 638 12.01 7.13 24.46
CA VAL A 638 10.99 7.27 25.51
C VAL A 638 9.61 6.99 24.93
N VAL A 639 8.84 6.18 25.61
CA VAL A 639 7.42 5.98 25.34
C VAL A 639 6.65 7.19 25.85
N TRP A 640 5.82 7.80 25.00
CA TRP A 640 4.96 8.93 25.32
C TRP A 640 3.50 8.61 25.04
N VAL A 641 2.63 9.23 25.81
CA VAL A 641 1.20 9.37 25.50
C VAL A 641 0.94 10.83 25.14
N LEU A 642 0.63 11.11 23.87
CA LEU A 642 0.37 12.45 23.37
C LEU A 642 -1.13 12.75 23.41
N ALA A 643 -1.51 13.95 23.86
CA ALA A 643 -2.89 14.40 23.84
C ALA A 643 -3.47 14.40 22.42
N GLY A 644 -4.55 13.64 22.21
CA GLY A 644 -5.19 13.44 20.91
C GLY A 644 -4.64 12.27 20.09
N ALA A 645 -3.65 11.50 20.58
CA ALA A 645 -3.20 10.28 19.93
C ALA A 645 -3.92 9.06 20.52
N ALA A 646 -4.51 8.21 19.67
CA ALA A 646 -5.20 7.01 20.12
C ALA A 646 -4.25 5.93 20.66
N VAL A 647 -2.96 5.98 20.28
CA VAL A 647 -1.94 5.02 20.68
C VAL A 647 -0.72 5.74 21.26
N PRO A 648 0.05 5.09 22.14
CA PRO A 648 1.36 5.59 22.56
C PRO A 648 2.30 5.78 21.37
N VAL A 649 3.30 6.62 21.52
CA VAL A 649 4.34 6.87 20.54
C VAL A 649 5.73 6.70 21.17
N VAL A 650 6.73 6.45 20.36
CA VAL A 650 8.14 6.45 20.76
C VAL A 650 8.78 7.72 20.24
N LEU A 651 9.39 8.49 21.13
CA LEU A 651 10.11 9.72 20.82
C LEU A 651 11.57 9.61 21.26
N ARG A 652 12.46 10.25 20.50
CA ARG A 652 13.90 10.38 20.78
C ARG A 652 14.26 11.82 21.02
N GLU A 653 14.92 12.12 22.11
CA GLU A 653 15.38 13.48 22.42
C GLU A 653 16.53 13.90 21.49
N ILE A 654 16.40 15.07 20.86
CA ILE A 654 17.44 15.69 20.05
C ILE A 654 18.25 16.62 20.93
N SER A 655 19.41 16.14 21.42
CA SER A 655 20.22 16.85 22.41
C SER A 655 20.68 18.23 21.95
N SER A 656 20.74 18.50 20.65
CA SER A 656 21.19 19.81 20.10
C SER A 656 20.13 20.89 20.18
N THR A 657 18.83 20.55 20.08
CA THR A 657 17.71 21.51 20.05
C THR A 657 16.82 21.40 21.27
N GLY A 658 16.83 20.28 21.98
CA GLY A 658 15.88 19.94 23.05
C GLY A 658 14.48 19.56 22.50
N ASN A 659 14.34 19.43 21.19
CA ASN A 659 13.15 18.93 20.52
C ASN A 659 13.15 17.39 20.47
N TRP A 660 12.12 16.80 19.89
CA TRP A 660 11.93 15.37 19.85
C TRP A 660 11.78 14.86 18.40
N GLU A 661 12.52 13.81 18.06
CA GLU A 661 12.32 13.02 16.83
C GLU A 661 11.16 12.05 17.07
N PHE A 662 10.18 12.02 16.18
CA PHE A 662 9.14 10.99 16.17
C PHE A 662 9.73 9.70 15.58
N VAL A 663 9.90 8.68 16.41
CA VAL A 663 10.45 7.37 16.00
C VAL A 663 9.34 6.49 15.40
N GLY A 664 8.16 6.47 16.04
CA GLY A 664 7.00 5.74 15.51
C GLY A 664 5.86 5.60 16.52
N GLU A 665 4.72 5.12 16.03
CA GLU A 665 3.62 4.68 16.90
C GLU A 665 3.99 3.41 17.67
N ALA A 666 3.34 3.17 18.79
CA ALA A 666 3.60 1.98 19.61
C ALA A 666 2.31 1.31 20.11
N TYR A 667 2.31 -0.01 20.13
CA TYR A 667 1.44 -0.77 21.02
C TYR A 667 2.24 -1.07 22.30
N VAL A 668 1.70 -0.75 23.45
CA VAL A 668 2.34 -1.02 24.75
C VAL A 668 1.31 -1.66 25.67
N HIS A 669 1.55 -2.91 26.05
CA HIS A 669 0.60 -3.65 26.85
C HIS A 669 0.36 -2.98 28.20
N GLY A 670 -0.93 -2.75 28.53
CA GLY A 670 -1.37 -2.17 29.81
C GLY A 670 -1.45 -0.63 29.85
N ILE A 671 -1.22 0.08 28.69
CA ILE A 671 -1.38 1.54 28.64
C ILE A 671 -2.12 2.03 27.39
N MET A 672 -2.91 1.16 26.77
CA MET A 672 -3.59 1.46 25.49
C MET A 672 -4.92 2.20 25.65
N ASN A 673 -5.49 2.33 26.85
CA ASN A 673 -6.82 2.89 27.09
C ASN A 673 -6.85 3.94 28.22
N GLY A 674 -5.80 4.76 28.31
CA GLY A 674 -5.71 5.85 29.28
C GLY A 674 -5.14 5.44 30.65
N GLU A 675 -4.72 4.19 30.84
CA GLU A 675 -4.19 3.70 32.13
C GLU A 675 -2.97 4.51 32.59
N ALA A 676 -2.20 5.05 31.64
CA ALA A 676 -1.01 5.87 31.91
C ALA A 676 -1.24 7.39 31.70
N ALA A 677 -2.43 7.80 31.33
CA ALA A 677 -2.76 9.21 31.07
C ALA A 677 -2.98 10.01 32.38
N VAL A 678 -2.07 9.86 33.35
CA VAL A 678 -2.16 10.50 34.66
C VAL A 678 -0.85 11.24 34.96
N GLY A 679 -0.94 12.56 35.18
CA GLY A 679 0.21 13.40 35.50
C GLY A 679 0.12 14.79 34.94
N GLN A 680 1.19 15.56 35.07
CA GLN A 680 1.29 16.90 34.48
C GLN A 680 1.79 16.79 33.04
N GLU A 681 0.99 17.21 32.08
CA GLU A 681 1.36 17.28 30.68
C GLU A 681 2.54 18.22 30.43
N LEU A 682 3.46 17.81 29.59
CA LEU A 682 4.58 18.60 29.09
C LEU A 682 4.28 19.07 27.68
N SER A 683 4.66 20.33 27.39
CA SER A 683 4.62 20.87 26.01
C SER A 683 5.98 20.63 25.37
N ILE A 684 5.99 19.98 24.22
CA ILE A 684 7.20 19.65 23.46
C ILE A 684 7.02 19.96 21.97
N PHE A 685 8.11 19.94 21.21
CA PHE A 685 8.09 20.09 19.76
C PHE A 685 8.60 18.80 19.12
N LEU A 686 7.88 18.31 18.12
CA LEU A 686 8.35 17.28 17.20
C LEU A 686 9.05 17.95 16.01
N GLU A 687 10.30 17.51 15.72
CA GLU A 687 11.17 18.05 14.66
C GLU A 687 11.44 17.04 13.55
#